data_0653aa50f87c9d51a2d0bbb0dfe141c7
#
_entry.id   0653aa50f87c9d51a2d0bbb0dfe141c7
#
_cell.length_a   1.000
_cell.length_b   1.000
_cell.length_c   1.000
_cell.angle_alpha   90.00
_cell.angle_beta   90.00
_cell.angle_gamma   90.00
#
_symmetry.space_group_name_H-M   'P 1'
#
loop_
_entity.id
_entity.type
_entity.pdbx_description
1 polymer ?
#
loop_
_entity_poly.entity_id
_entity_poly.type
_entity_poly.pdbx_seq_one_letter_code
_entity_poly.pdbx_strand_id
1 'polypeptide(L)'
;MKKLYEEAAVQDIAAAIREKNGEKTTYKIGDMAAAINAMPIKDNIVHKDIPDYIKAEALEVAKKVQAVRTADSIVFVAASDAHQLDTSADIVTGNKHAGMALKALSYILPGIDFCCYLGDYTWGASTTTIAEMKQHIAEISKNIDEAFRGMPQFRTVGNHDAGAYAAAQNGATIPDAELYQMIGKYCDGATFGSTTAGYCYRDFEDKKLRVICLNTSESLTANTASTGHVSDAQAAWFAETLKAVGAKTGWRVLTLSHHPLDWSVVCVCSNIVKAYVTGGSITVGGKTVNFANANSAQFLCAFHGHVHGFKAAKLNSISGNTPTEFNAWRVAIPNMCFSRNNEYGQNGKGEYYGVEFGEETTYNKTAGTADDTAFVVNVLNPAAQKIYSYCYGAGYDREVFTGIATVAVTGITLNATSGEAEKGGTVTLTATVSPANSSNKTVLWTSSAPKVASVVNGVVTALSAGTADIVATTEDGGFTATYRLTVKPHTVDVLATYGYADNTRLSTGSGTEKAADGYVVIGHTAKIPISKHLYPNGLTIRLTGANQVTGGPGSNPYSDSAMCWYAADGAYITGAYIHNLDNFGLNSRMTVDSDLKGFTLSWDAEKVPDVQHGIAFAVKGTGANLTVTLTSK
;
A
#
# COMPACT_ATOMS: atom_id res chain seq x y z
N MET A 1 18.64 -1.86 -19.33
CA MET A 1 18.04 -0.50 -19.36
C MET A 1 16.66 -0.44 -18.72
N LYS A 2 15.66 -1.26 -19.12
CA LYS A 2 14.30 -1.24 -18.54
C LYS A 2 14.29 -1.44 -17.01
N LYS A 3 15.09 -2.37 -16.50
CA LYS A 3 15.22 -2.66 -15.05
C LYS A 3 15.83 -1.51 -14.23
N LEU A 4 16.74 -0.73 -14.82
CA LEU A 4 17.36 0.44 -14.18
C LEU A 4 16.40 1.65 -14.11
N TYR A 5 15.51 1.79 -15.09
CA TYR A 5 14.47 2.84 -15.06
C TYR A 5 13.40 2.55 -14.01
N GLU A 6 13.02 1.27 -13.84
CA GLU A 6 12.08 0.86 -12.79
C GLU A 6 12.66 1.06 -11.39
N GLU A 7 13.95 0.82 -11.21
CA GLU A 7 14.64 1.00 -9.92
C GLU A 7 14.85 2.48 -9.55
N ALA A 8 15.17 3.33 -10.52
CA ALA A 8 15.25 4.77 -10.34
C ALA A 8 13.89 5.40 -10.02
N ALA A 9 12.82 5.00 -10.74
CA ALA A 9 11.47 5.47 -10.46
C ALA A 9 10.99 5.05 -9.07
N VAL A 10 11.32 3.84 -8.61
CA VAL A 10 11.03 3.37 -7.24
C VAL A 10 11.80 4.17 -6.20
N GLN A 11 13.07 4.52 -6.46
CA GLN A 11 13.87 5.36 -5.57
C GLN A 11 13.34 6.80 -5.49
N ASP A 12 12.88 7.35 -6.62
CA ASP A 12 12.25 8.68 -6.67
C ASP A 12 10.92 8.71 -5.92
N ILE A 13 10.09 7.67 -6.07
CA ILE A 13 8.86 7.52 -5.30
C ILE A 13 9.17 7.38 -3.81
N ALA A 14 10.14 6.56 -3.41
CA ALA A 14 10.55 6.40 -2.02
C ALA A 14 11.13 7.71 -1.44
N ALA A 15 11.84 8.51 -2.25
CA ALA A 15 12.33 9.82 -1.86
C ALA A 15 11.19 10.82 -1.66
N ALA A 16 10.21 10.84 -2.58
CA ALA A 16 9.01 11.68 -2.47
C ALA A 16 8.15 11.31 -1.25
N ILE A 17 8.04 10.02 -0.92
CA ILE A 17 7.35 9.54 0.29
C ILE A 17 8.08 10.05 1.54
N ARG A 18 9.41 9.95 1.61
CA ARG A 18 10.22 10.44 2.74
C ARG A 18 10.12 11.96 2.91
N GLU A 19 10.18 12.71 1.82
CA GLU A 19 10.05 14.16 1.84
C GLU A 19 8.69 14.61 2.39
N LYS A 20 7.64 13.86 2.07
CA LYS A 20 6.27 14.17 2.50
C LYS A 20 5.97 13.78 3.92
N ASN A 21 6.53 12.69 4.41
CA ASN A 21 6.27 12.19 5.77
C ASN A 21 7.23 12.79 6.82
N GLY A 22 8.27 13.51 6.39
CA GLY A 22 9.33 14.00 7.28
C GLY A 22 10.17 12.88 7.92
N GLU A 23 10.01 11.64 7.48
CA GLU A 23 10.69 10.47 8.02
C GLU A 23 11.94 10.12 7.23
N LYS A 24 12.98 9.67 7.93
CA LYS A 24 14.25 9.21 7.31
C LYS A 24 14.29 7.70 7.04
N THR A 25 13.15 7.02 7.14
CA THR A 25 13.04 5.56 6.98
C THR A 25 13.19 5.12 5.53
N THR A 26 13.87 3.99 5.32
CA THR A 26 13.94 3.33 4.02
C THR A 26 12.75 2.39 3.86
N TYR A 27 11.93 2.62 2.85
CA TYR A 27 10.81 1.73 2.51
C TYR A 27 11.27 0.64 1.54
N LYS A 28 10.90 -0.62 1.79
CA LYS A 28 10.98 -1.68 0.79
C LYS A 28 9.80 -1.55 -0.17
N ILE A 29 9.93 -2.03 -1.40
CA ILE A 29 8.87 -1.96 -2.44
C ILE A 29 7.54 -2.51 -1.92
N GLY A 30 7.56 -3.61 -1.14
CA GLY A 30 6.36 -4.20 -0.54
C GLY A 30 5.66 -3.35 0.52
N ASP A 31 6.39 -2.43 1.16
CA ASP A 31 5.85 -1.58 2.24
C ASP A 31 5.32 -0.24 1.70
N MET A 32 5.60 0.07 0.43
CA MET A 32 5.24 1.36 -0.17
C MET A 32 3.74 1.56 -0.29
N ALA A 33 2.99 0.52 -0.61
CA ALA A 33 1.52 0.60 -0.70
C ALA A 33 0.89 0.94 0.67
N ALA A 34 1.33 0.29 1.74
CA ALA A 34 0.88 0.60 3.10
C ALA A 34 1.30 2.00 3.54
N ALA A 35 2.53 2.42 3.22
CA ALA A 35 3.03 3.76 3.52
C ALA A 35 2.27 4.84 2.75
N ILE A 36 1.94 4.62 1.47
CA ILE A 36 1.12 5.54 0.66
C ILE A 36 -0.29 5.66 1.26
N ASN A 37 -0.88 4.54 1.67
CA ASN A 37 -2.21 4.54 2.29
C ASN A 37 -2.24 5.21 3.66
N ALA A 38 -1.13 5.21 4.39
CA ALA A 38 -0.96 5.88 5.68
C ALA A 38 -0.53 7.36 5.55
N MET A 39 -0.28 7.86 4.33
CA MET A 39 0.09 9.26 4.16
C MET A 39 -1.02 10.19 4.62
N PRO A 40 -0.72 11.21 5.44
CA PRO A 40 -1.70 12.21 5.80
C PRO A 40 -2.20 12.95 4.55
N ILE A 41 -3.49 13.33 4.59
CA ILE A 41 -4.07 14.22 3.58
C ILE A 41 -3.27 15.53 3.59
N LYS A 42 -2.94 16.02 2.40
CA LYS A 42 -2.23 17.30 2.28
C LYS A 42 -3.19 18.46 2.46
N ASP A 43 -3.09 19.14 3.59
CA ASP A 43 -3.90 20.31 3.88
C ASP A 43 -3.51 21.56 3.05
N ASN A 44 -2.38 21.52 2.36
CA ASN A 44 -1.85 22.68 1.65
C ASN A 44 -1.50 22.35 0.18
N ILE A 45 -2.42 22.67 -0.73
CA ILE A 45 -2.18 22.56 -2.17
C ILE A 45 -1.57 23.89 -2.65
N VAL A 46 -0.31 23.84 -3.06
CA VAL A 46 0.42 25.02 -3.58
C VAL A 46 0.08 25.30 -5.06
N HIS A 47 -1.08 24.89 -5.57
CA HIS A 47 -1.54 25.24 -6.92
C HIS A 47 -2.35 26.54 -6.85
N LYS A 48 -1.72 27.66 -7.25
CA LYS A 48 -2.35 28.99 -7.26
C LYS A 48 -3.46 29.14 -8.29
N ASP A 49 -3.48 28.26 -9.29
CA ASP A 49 -4.45 28.20 -10.38
C ASP A 49 -5.77 27.51 -10.00
N ILE A 50 -5.82 26.81 -8.87
CA ILE A 50 -7.04 26.15 -8.38
C ILE A 50 -7.71 27.04 -7.33
N PRO A 51 -8.98 27.43 -7.49
CA PRO A 51 -9.74 28.20 -6.50
C PRO A 51 -9.79 27.54 -5.13
N ASP A 52 -9.81 28.34 -4.07
CA ASP A 52 -9.78 27.83 -2.69
C ASP A 52 -11.02 27.03 -2.32
N TYR A 53 -12.20 27.38 -2.85
CA TYR A 53 -13.42 26.60 -2.61
C TYR A 53 -13.34 25.19 -3.22
N ILE A 54 -12.68 25.04 -4.38
CA ILE A 54 -12.44 23.72 -4.99
C ILE A 54 -11.49 22.87 -4.12
N LYS A 55 -10.43 23.49 -3.60
CA LYS A 55 -9.49 22.80 -2.70
C LYS A 55 -10.16 22.38 -1.40
N ALA A 56 -11.00 23.26 -0.83
CA ALA A 56 -11.71 23.00 0.42
C ALA A 56 -12.65 21.80 0.28
N GLU A 57 -13.46 21.74 -0.78
CA GLU A 57 -14.36 20.63 -1.03
C GLU A 57 -13.60 19.32 -1.30
N ALA A 58 -12.54 19.36 -2.13
CA ALA A 58 -11.70 18.20 -2.37
C ALA A 58 -11.04 17.65 -1.08
N LEU A 59 -10.68 18.54 -0.15
CA LEU A 59 -10.16 18.17 1.16
C LEU A 59 -11.21 17.48 2.03
N GLU A 60 -12.44 17.97 2.04
CA GLU A 60 -13.54 17.35 2.80
C GLU A 60 -13.86 15.94 2.25
N VAL A 61 -13.93 15.78 0.93
CA VAL A 61 -14.11 14.46 0.31
C VAL A 61 -12.94 13.53 0.68
N ALA A 62 -11.70 14.01 0.62
CA ALA A 62 -10.53 13.21 0.98
C ALA A 62 -10.55 12.76 2.44
N LYS A 63 -10.97 13.62 3.39
CA LYS A 63 -11.15 13.26 4.82
C LYS A 63 -12.18 12.15 5.00
N LYS A 64 -13.33 12.23 4.32
CA LYS A 64 -14.37 11.19 4.33
C LYS A 64 -13.84 9.86 3.83
N VAL A 65 -13.10 9.86 2.72
CA VAL A 65 -12.44 8.67 2.17
C VAL A 65 -11.47 8.06 3.18
N GLN A 66 -10.61 8.90 3.78
CA GLN A 66 -9.62 8.45 4.77
C GLN A 66 -10.27 7.80 6.01
N ALA A 67 -11.41 8.30 6.43
CA ALA A 67 -12.12 7.80 7.62
C ALA A 67 -12.64 6.36 7.48
N VAL A 68 -12.89 5.89 6.24
CA VAL A 68 -13.46 4.55 5.99
C VAL A 68 -12.50 3.62 5.25
N ARG A 69 -11.35 4.13 4.82
CA ARG A 69 -10.37 3.40 4.03
C ARG A 69 -9.56 2.46 4.93
N THR A 70 -9.34 1.25 4.46
CA THR A 70 -8.43 0.25 5.04
C THR A 70 -7.33 -0.11 4.03
N ALA A 71 -6.33 -0.89 4.45
CA ALA A 71 -5.26 -1.36 3.57
C ALA A 71 -5.79 -2.17 2.36
N ASP A 72 -6.88 -2.92 2.56
CA ASP A 72 -7.50 -3.74 1.52
C ASP A 72 -8.58 -3.00 0.70
N SER A 73 -8.84 -1.74 1.03
CA SER A 73 -9.81 -0.94 0.28
C SER A 73 -9.31 -0.66 -1.13
N ILE A 74 -10.26 -0.53 -2.05
CA ILE A 74 -10.04 -0.06 -3.40
C ILE A 74 -10.67 1.32 -3.50
N VAL A 75 -9.88 2.31 -3.87
CA VAL A 75 -10.30 3.70 -4.01
C VAL A 75 -10.27 4.10 -5.47
N PHE A 76 -11.37 4.59 -5.99
CA PHE A 76 -11.41 5.08 -7.36
C PHE A 76 -12.33 6.28 -7.54
N VAL A 77 -11.96 7.12 -8.50
CA VAL A 77 -12.75 8.29 -8.89
C VAL A 77 -13.60 7.94 -10.10
N ALA A 78 -14.88 8.26 -10.04
CA ALA A 78 -15.81 8.05 -11.15
C ALA A 78 -16.52 9.35 -11.52
N ALA A 79 -16.41 9.71 -12.80
CA ALA A 79 -17.03 10.89 -13.41
C ALA A 79 -17.73 10.50 -14.72
N SER A 80 -18.69 11.30 -15.16
CA SER A 80 -19.50 11.02 -16.33
C SER A 80 -20.22 12.27 -16.82
N ASP A 81 -20.72 12.24 -18.05
CA ASP A 81 -21.74 13.15 -18.57
C ASP A 81 -21.33 14.65 -18.47
N ALA A 82 -20.16 15.02 -18.99
CA ALA A 82 -19.71 16.41 -19.07
C ALA A 82 -20.55 17.24 -20.07
N HIS A 83 -21.05 16.60 -21.11
CA HIS A 83 -21.87 17.25 -22.15
C HIS A 83 -21.31 18.61 -22.61
N GLN A 84 -20.01 18.65 -22.94
CA GLN A 84 -19.35 19.89 -23.36
C GLN A 84 -20.06 20.53 -24.54
N LEU A 85 -20.32 21.85 -24.43
CA LEU A 85 -21.03 22.65 -25.41
C LEU A 85 -20.48 24.07 -25.38
N ASP A 86 -19.78 24.49 -26.43
CA ASP A 86 -19.08 25.79 -26.49
C ASP A 86 -20.02 27.02 -26.50
N THR A 87 -21.28 26.84 -26.90
CA THR A 87 -22.29 27.90 -26.89
C THR A 87 -22.86 28.19 -25.50
N SER A 88 -22.50 27.40 -24.49
CA SER A 88 -22.91 27.59 -23.10
C SER A 88 -21.71 27.88 -22.20
N ALA A 89 -21.56 29.15 -21.82
CA ALA A 89 -20.47 29.59 -20.94
C ALA A 89 -20.48 28.86 -19.57
N ASP A 90 -21.66 28.54 -19.07
CA ASP A 90 -21.81 27.86 -17.79
C ASP A 90 -21.33 26.38 -17.85
N ILE A 91 -21.62 25.68 -18.95
CA ILE A 91 -21.13 24.32 -19.18
C ILE A 91 -19.61 24.31 -19.31
N VAL A 92 -19.04 25.21 -20.11
CA VAL A 92 -17.58 25.35 -20.30
C VAL A 92 -16.90 25.64 -18.97
N THR A 93 -17.46 26.55 -18.18
CA THR A 93 -16.92 26.91 -16.86
C THR A 93 -17.03 25.76 -15.87
N GLY A 94 -18.18 25.09 -15.76
CA GLY A 94 -18.38 23.96 -14.87
C GLY A 94 -17.46 22.77 -15.19
N ASN A 95 -17.27 22.45 -16.47
CA ASN A 95 -16.35 21.39 -16.89
C ASN A 95 -14.88 21.75 -16.63
N LYS A 96 -14.50 23.03 -16.74
CA LYS A 96 -13.17 23.50 -16.34
C LYS A 96 -12.97 23.37 -14.83
N HIS A 97 -13.95 23.74 -14.02
CA HIS A 97 -13.91 23.56 -12.56
C HIS A 97 -13.87 22.08 -12.17
N ALA A 98 -14.62 21.20 -12.86
CA ALA A 98 -14.52 19.76 -12.69
C ALA A 98 -13.10 19.26 -12.92
N GLY A 99 -12.44 19.67 -13.99
CA GLY A 99 -11.05 19.34 -14.26
C GLY A 99 -10.10 19.81 -13.16
N MET A 100 -10.30 21.03 -12.63
CA MET A 100 -9.54 21.54 -11.49
C MET A 100 -9.80 20.75 -10.20
N ALA A 101 -11.04 20.33 -9.96
CA ALA A 101 -11.44 19.54 -8.81
C ALA A 101 -10.83 18.12 -8.84
N LEU A 102 -10.88 17.45 -9.99
CA LEU A 102 -10.22 16.17 -10.21
C LEU A 102 -8.71 16.27 -9.96
N LYS A 103 -8.09 17.33 -10.46
CA LYS A 103 -6.67 17.63 -10.24
C LYS A 103 -6.36 17.90 -8.76
N ALA A 104 -7.16 18.71 -8.07
CA ALA A 104 -7.02 18.96 -6.64
C ALA A 104 -7.10 17.65 -5.84
N LEU A 105 -8.11 16.83 -6.13
CA LEU A 105 -8.31 15.56 -5.45
C LEU A 105 -7.12 14.59 -5.66
N SER A 106 -6.58 14.50 -6.86
CA SER A 106 -5.42 13.64 -7.15
C SER A 106 -4.17 14.03 -6.36
N TYR A 107 -4.04 15.29 -5.97
CA TYR A 107 -2.94 15.77 -5.11
C TYR A 107 -3.22 15.57 -3.62
N ILE A 108 -4.48 15.74 -3.19
CA ILE A 108 -4.86 15.69 -1.78
C ILE A 108 -4.98 14.24 -1.31
N LEU A 109 -5.61 13.38 -2.11
CA LEU A 109 -5.92 12.00 -1.76
C LEU A 109 -4.89 11.03 -2.34
N PRO A 110 -3.92 10.55 -1.54
CA PRO A 110 -2.97 9.55 -2.01
C PRO A 110 -3.63 8.18 -2.15
N GLY A 111 -3.07 7.34 -3.04
CA GLY A 111 -3.47 5.93 -3.19
C GLY A 111 -4.86 5.74 -3.78
N ILE A 112 -5.24 6.53 -4.77
CA ILE A 112 -6.33 6.21 -5.68
C ILE A 112 -5.84 5.07 -6.58
N ASP A 113 -6.58 3.96 -6.66
CA ASP A 113 -6.17 2.78 -7.42
C ASP A 113 -6.42 2.94 -8.92
N PHE A 114 -7.51 3.60 -9.30
CA PHE A 114 -7.83 3.95 -10.69
C PHE A 114 -8.85 5.08 -10.78
N CYS A 115 -9.02 5.63 -11.98
CA CYS A 115 -10.15 6.51 -12.28
C CYS A 115 -10.97 5.96 -13.46
N CYS A 116 -12.24 6.36 -13.53
CA CYS A 116 -13.07 6.05 -14.68
C CYS A 116 -13.87 7.27 -15.13
N TYR A 117 -14.10 7.34 -16.45
CA TYR A 117 -14.99 8.29 -17.06
C TYR A 117 -16.00 7.56 -17.94
N LEU A 118 -17.29 7.70 -17.62
CA LEU A 118 -18.33 6.81 -18.12
C LEU A 118 -19.16 7.38 -19.27
N GLY A 119 -18.52 8.16 -20.16
CA GLY A 119 -19.12 8.62 -21.41
C GLY A 119 -19.79 9.98 -21.37
N ASP A 120 -20.33 10.39 -22.51
CA ASP A 120 -20.95 11.69 -22.78
C ASP A 120 -19.99 12.87 -22.49
N TYR A 121 -18.86 12.86 -23.22
CA TYR A 121 -17.88 13.94 -23.22
C TYR A 121 -18.43 15.22 -23.86
N THR A 122 -19.19 15.05 -24.95
CA THR A 122 -19.77 16.11 -25.73
C THR A 122 -21.31 16.10 -25.64
N TRP A 123 -21.91 17.27 -25.88
CA TRP A 123 -23.36 17.37 -25.99
C TRP A 123 -23.93 16.58 -27.18
N GLY A 124 -23.21 16.60 -28.31
CA GLY A 124 -23.54 15.83 -29.52
C GLY A 124 -24.97 16.03 -30.06
N ALA A 125 -25.60 17.17 -29.77
CA ALA A 125 -26.94 17.47 -30.21
C ALA A 125 -26.95 18.01 -31.66
N SER A 126 -28.14 18.19 -32.21
CA SER A 126 -28.43 18.52 -33.60
C SER A 126 -27.70 19.76 -34.18
N THR A 127 -27.17 20.63 -33.31
CA THR A 127 -26.41 21.83 -33.70
C THR A 127 -24.89 21.67 -33.61
N THR A 128 -24.40 20.55 -33.04
CA THR A 128 -22.97 20.29 -32.83
C THR A 128 -22.40 19.54 -34.04
N THR A 129 -21.35 20.07 -34.64
CA THR A 129 -20.64 19.39 -35.73
C THR A 129 -19.75 18.28 -35.23
N ILE A 130 -19.43 17.31 -36.10
CA ILE A 130 -18.47 16.23 -35.77
C ILE A 130 -17.10 16.76 -35.35
N ALA A 131 -16.65 17.89 -35.96
CA ALA A 131 -15.38 18.51 -35.59
C ALA A 131 -15.40 19.08 -34.17
N GLU A 132 -16.46 19.79 -33.78
CA GLU A 132 -16.66 20.28 -32.42
C GLU A 132 -16.77 19.15 -31.41
N MET A 133 -17.49 18.08 -31.73
CA MET A 133 -17.57 16.90 -30.86
C MET A 133 -16.20 16.30 -30.58
N LYS A 134 -15.36 16.15 -31.61
CA LYS A 134 -13.98 15.66 -31.46
C LYS A 134 -13.12 16.59 -30.60
N GLN A 135 -13.29 17.91 -30.75
CA GLN A 135 -12.63 18.90 -29.92
C GLN A 135 -13.07 18.76 -28.45
N HIS A 136 -14.37 18.70 -28.18
CA HIS A 136 -14.92 18.52 -26.84
C HIS A 136 -14.39 17.25 -26.14
N ILE A 137 -14.39 16.13 -26.87
CA ILE A 137 -13.82 14.86 -26.36
C ILE A 137 -12.34 15.05 -26.00
N ALA A 138 -11.57 15.74 -26.83
CA ALA A 138 -10.16 15.98 -26.57
C ALA A 138 -9.93 16.88 -25.35
N GLU A 139 -10.73 17.92 -25.16
CA GLU A 139 -10.65 18.85 -24.03
C GLU A 139 -10.97 18.15 -22.69
N ILE A 140 -12.07 17.42 -22.63
CA ILE A 140 -12.43 16.66 -21.42
C ILE A 140 -11.39 15.57 -21.13
N SER A 141 -10.95 14.84 -22.16
CA SER A 141 -9.89 13.84 -22.04
C SER A 141 -8.61 14.41 -21.48
N LYS A 142 -8.20 15.62 -21.92
CA LYS A 142 -7.02 16.30 -21.42
C LYS A 142 -7.13 16.62 -19.93
N ASN A 143 -8.28 17.10 -19.46
CA ASN A 143 -8.51 17.38 -18.03
C ASN A 143 -8.33 16.12 -17.16
N ILE A 144 -8.83 14.97 -17.65
CA ILE A 144 -8.69 13.69 -16.96
C ILE A 144 -7.22 13.22 -16.97
N ASP A 145 -6.52 13.35 -18.11
CA ASP A 145 -5.11 12.99 -18.23
C ASP A 145 -4.21 13.83 -17.32
N GLU A 146 -4.49 15.13 -17.21
CA GLU A 146 -3.73 16.02 -16.33
C GLU A 146 -3.94 15.67 -14.84
N ALA A 147 -5.17 15.29 -14.46
CA ALA A 147 -5.49 14.92 -13.10
C ALA A 147 -4.90 13.55 -12.70
N PHE A 148 -4.95 12.56 -13.58
CA PHE A 148 -4.66 11.16 -13.26
C PHE A 148 -3.54 10.56 -14.11
N ARG A 149 -2.56 11.37 -14.51
CA ARG A 149 -1.42 10.91 -15.31
C ARG A 149 -0.64 9.79 -14.60
N GLY A 150 -0.42 8.69 -15.32
CA GLY A 150 0.30 7.51 -14.80
C GLY A 150 -0.55 6.59 -13.91
N MET A 151 -1.83 6.91 -13.72
CA MET A 151 -2.78 6.05 -13.00
C MET A 151 -3.59 5.21 -14.01
N PRO A 152 -4.02 3.98 -13.66
CA PRO A 152 -4.97 3.22 -14.47
C PRO A 152 -6.25 4.02 -14.71
N GLN A 153 -6.66 4.11 -15.97
CA GLN A 153 -7.86 4.81 -16.38
C GLN A 153 -8.76 3.88 -17.16
N PHE A 154 -10.08 3.98 -16.90
CA PHE A 154 -11.10 3.31 -17.70
C PHE A 154 -11.99 4.38 -18.32
N ARG A 155 -12.15 4.33 -19.63
CA ARG A 155 -12.97 5.28 -20.36
C ARG A 155 -13.92 4.54 -21.28
N THR A 156 -15.20 4.86 -21.22
CA THR A 156 -16.22 4.33 -22.12
C THR A 156 -16.84 5.43 -22.94
N VAL A 157 -17.44 5.06 -24.05
CA VAL A 157 -18.15 5.94 -24.96
C VAL A 157 -19.59 6.13 -24.46
N GLY A 158 -20.07 7.36 -24.45
CA GLY A 158 -21.47 7.67 -24.22
C GLY A 158 -22.26 7.77 -25.54
N ASN A 159 -23.56 7.82 -25.44
CA ASN A 159 -24.41 7.86 -26.63
C ASN A 159 -24.35 9.21 -27.37
N HIS A 160 -24.03 10.29 -26.68
CA HIS A 160 -23.79 11.59 -27.31
C HIS A 160 -22.44 11.63 -28.05
N ASP A 161 -21.42 10.89 -27.62
CA ASP A 161 -20.08 10.91 -28.21
C ASP A 161 -20.05 10.29 -29.62
N ALA A 162 -20.91 9.34 -29.90
CA ALA A 162 -21.02 8.72 -31.21
C ALA A 162 -21.62 9.64 -32.30
N GLY A 163 -22.19 10.78 -31.90
CA GLY A 163 -22.87 11.69 -32.81
C GLY A 163 -24.24 11.17 -33.31
N ALA A 164 -24.75 10.11 -32.73
CA ALA A 164 -26.00 9.51 -33.19
C ALA A 164 -27.21 10.45 -33.08
N TYR A 165 -27.20 11.35 -32.09
CA TYR A 165 -28.21 12.43 -31.99
C TYR A 165 -28.07 13.47 -33.11
N ALA A 166 -26.84 13.81 -33.51
CA ALA A 166 -26.57 14.69 -34.63
C ALA A 166 -26.88 14.02 -35.99
N ALA A 167 -26.68 12.71 -36.09
CA ALA A 167 -26.94 11.92 -37.30
C ALA A 167 -28.43 11.95 -37.71
N ALA A 168 -29.35 12.13 -36.78
CA ALA A 168 -30.77 12.34 -37.07
C ALA A 168 -31.02 13.52 -37.99
N GLN A 169 -30.06 14.50 -38.06
CA GLN A 169 -30.15 15.67 -38.92
C GLN A 169 -29.15 15.66 -40.07
N ASN A 170 -27.97 15.09 -39.94
CA ASN A 170 -26.88 15.17 -40.91
C ASN A 170 -26.39 13.83 -41.45
N GLY A 171 -26.88 12.68 -40.93
CA GLY A 171 -26.52 11.34 -41.39
C GLY A 171 -25.09 10.88 -41.08
N ALA A 172 -24.31 11.67 -40.32
CA ALA A 172 -22.93 11.37 -40.01
C ALA A 172 -22.76 10.98 -38.53
N THR A 173 -21.99 9.92 -38.28
CA THR A 173 -21.58 9.48 -36.93
C THR A 173 -20.06 9.37 -36.86
N ILE A 174 -19.50 9.43 -35.66
CA ILE A 174 -18.09 9.09 -35.43
C ILE A 174 -17.98 7.56 -35.37
N PRO A 175 -17.19 6.91 -36.22
CA PRO A 175 -17.03 5.45 -36.19
C PRO A 175 -16.41 4.95 -34.89
N ASP A 176 -16.80 3.76 -34.44
CA ASP A 176 -16.26 3.13 -33.20
C ASP A 176 -14.73 3.07 -33.17
N ALA A 177 -14.09 2.76 -34.30
CA ALA A 177 -12.64 2.71 -34.40
C ALA A 177 -11.97 4.07 -34.14
N GLU A 178 -12.62 5.18 -34.49
CA GLU A 178 -12.15 6.52 -34.21
C GLU A 178 -12.41 6.90 -32.74
N LEU A 179 -13.59 6.59 -32.21
CA LEU A 179 -13.91 6.74 -30.79
C LEU A 179 -12.94 5.93 -29.92
N TYR A 180 -12.57 4.74 -30.33
CA TYR A 180 -11.52 3.97 -29.64
C TYR A 180 -10.21 4.75 -29.56
N GLN A 181 -9.77 5.40 -30.64
CA GLN A 181 -8.53 6.18 -30.64
C GLN A 181 -8.63 7.43 -29.76
N MET A 182 -9.80 7.98 -29.58
CA MET A 182 -10.02 9.19 -28.78
C MET A 182 -10.30 8.91 -27.31
N ILE A 183 -10.96 7.80 -27.00
CA ILE A 183 -11.51 7.48 -25.68
C ILE A 183 -10.93 6.13 -25.20
N GLY A 184 -11.22 5.04 -25.90
CA GLY A 184 -11.01 3.67 -25.42
C GLY A 184 -9.56 3.27 -25.24
N LYS A 185 -8.62 3.82 -26.00
CA LYS A 185 -7.19 3.49 -25.93
C LYS A 185 -6.53 3.82 -24.58
N TYR A 186 -7.14 4.70 -23.79
CA TYR A 186 -6.60 5.14 -22.50
C TYR A 186 -6.78 4.13 -21.34
N CYS A 187 -7.34 2.97 -21.60
CA CYS A 187 -7.39 1.88 -20.63
C CYS A 187 -6.02 1.17 -20.52
N ASP A 188 -5.02 1.87 -20.05
CA ASP A 188 -3.63 1.38 -19.98
C ASP A 188 -3.51 0.08 -19.15
N GLY A 189 -2.80 -0.90 -19.71
CA GLY A 189 -2.60 -2.22 -19.08
C GLY A 189 -3.85 -3.10 -19.07
N ALA A 190 -4.92 -2.73 -19.79
CA ALA A 190 -6.11 -3.55 -19.93
C ALA A 190 -5.96 -4.61 -21.03
N THR A 191 -6.72 -5.69 -20.90
CA THR A 191 -6.92 -6.69 -21.94
C THR A 191 -8.16 -6.33 -22.73
N PHE A 192 -7.99 -5.96 -23.99
CA PHE A 192 -9.09 -5.58 -24.87
C PHE A 192 -9.79 -6.81 -25.46
N GLY A 193 -11.12 -6.82 -25.42
CA GLY A 193 -11.92 -7.73 -26.22
C GLY A 193 -12.06 -7.26 -27.66
N SER A 194 -12.03 -5.93 -27.86
CA SER A 194 -11.97 -5.30 -29.18
C SER A 194 -11.19 -3.99 -29.11
N THR A 195 -10.22 -3.84 -29.99
CA THR A 195 -9.48 -2.57 -30.18
C THR A 195 -10.20 -1.62 -31.14
N THR A 196 -11.36 -2.00 -31.63
CA THR A 196 -12.22 -1.14 -32.46
C THR A 196 -13.38 -0.59 -31.64
N ALA A 197 -14.05 -1.45 -30.88
CA ALA A 197 -15.19 -1.07 -30.04
C ALA A 197 -14.79 -0.61 -28.63
N GLY A 198 -13.57 -0.89 -28.18
CA GLY A 198 -12.99 -0.33 -26.95
C GLY A 198 -13.40 -0.99 -25.64
N TYR A 199 -14.13 -2.11 -25.64
CA TYR A 199 -14.46 -2.82 -24.41
C TYR A 199 -13.25 -3.66 -23.94
N CYS A 200 -13.00 -3.68 -22.63
CA CYS A 200 -11.81 -4.27 -22.05
C CYS A 200 -12.00 -4.70 -20.59
N TYR A 201 -11.01 -5.39 -20.04
CA TYR A 201 -10.89 -5.58 -18.60
C TYR A 201 -9.44 -5.39 -18.13
N ARG A 202 -9.28 -5.11 -16.83
CA ARG A 202 -7.99 -5.12 -16.15
C ARG A 202 -8.11 -5.84 -14.82
N ASP A 203 -7.08 -6.66 -14.52
CA ASP A 203 -6.92 -7.34 -13.24
C ASP A 203 -5.98 -6.51 -12.34
N PHE A 204 -6.43 -6.28 -11.10
CA PHE A 204 -5.64 -5.78 -9.98
C PHE A 204 -5.34 -6.99 -9.08
N GLU A 205 -4.23 -7.67 -9.37
CA GLU A 205 -3.91 -8.97 -8.75
C GLU A 205 -3.69 -8.86 -7.24
N ASP A 206 -3.08 -7.78 -6.77
CA ASP A 206 -2.86 -7.47 -5.36
C ASP A 206 -4.16 -7.26 -4.59
N LYS A 207 -5.19 -6.72 -5.26
CA LYS A 207 -6.53 -6.48 -4.73
C LYS A 207 -7.53 -7.60 -5.05
N LYS A 208 -7.13 -8.60 -5.85
CA LYS A 208 -8.02 -9.64 -6.38
C LYS A 208 -9.30 -9.07 -6.99
N LEU A 209 -9.15 -8.00 -7.78
CA LEU A 209 -10.25 -7.31 -8.42
C LEU A 209 -10.09 -7.36 -9.94
N ARG A 210 -11.17 -7.71 -10.65
CA ARG A 210 -11.34 -7.46 -12.09
C ARG A 210 -12.29 -6.30 -12.31
N VAL A 211 -11.83 -5.29 -13.03
CA VAL A 211 -12.66 -4.19 -13.54
C VAL A 211 -12.94 -4.45 -15.01
N ILE A 212 -14.21 -4.53 -15.40
CA ILE A 212 -14.64 -4.76 -16.78
C ILE A 212 -15.31 -3.47 -17.28
N CYS A 213 -14.77 -2.89 -18.35
CA CYS A 213 -15.32 -1.70 -19.00
C CYS A 213 -16.03 -2.11 -20.27
N LEU A 214 -17.33 -1.83 -20.35
CA LEU A 214 -18.20 -2.15 -21.47
C LEU A 214 -18.48 -0.90 -22.31
N ASN A 215 -18.49 -1.05 -23.62
CA ASN A 215 -18.99 -0.03 -24.53
C ASN A 215 -20.48 -0.28 -24.83
N THR A 216 -21.35 0.34 -24.07
CA THR A 216 -22.81 0.25 -24.27
C THR A 216 -23.34 1.22 -25.33
N SER A 217 -22.44 1.90 -26.03
CA SER A 217 -22.73 2.80 -27.15
C SER A 217 -22.07 2.31 -28.43
N GLU A 218 -21.87 0.99 -28.58
CA GLU A 218 -21.24 0.34 -29.73
C GLU A 218 -22.11 0.50 -30.98
N SER A 219 -21.54 0.99 -32.06
CA SER A 219 -22.19 1.09 -33.38
C SER A 219 -23.58 1.76 -33.37
N LEU A 220 -23.69 2.86 -32.62
CA LEU A 220 -24.97 3.56 -32.50
C LEU A 220 -25.43 4.15 -33.83
N THR A 221 -26.73 4.15 -34.00
CA THR A 221 -27.47 4.79 -35.10
C THR A 221 -28.47 5.80 -34.55
N ALA A 222 -29.05 6.62 -35.40
CA ALA A 222 -30.13 7.53 -34.99
C ALA A 222 -31.29 6.83 -34.22
N ASN A 223 -31.58 5.57 -34.55
CA ASN A 223 -32.63 4.78 -33.91
C ASN A 223 -32.21 4.21 -32.54
N THR A 224 -30.92 4.12 -32.26
CA THR A 224 -30.38 3.53 -31.01
C THR A 224 -29.68 4.57 -30.15
N ALA A 225 -29.72 5.84 -30.53
CA ALA A 225 -28.99 6.93 -29.87
C ALA A 225 -29.33 7.11 -28.38
N SER A 226 -30.58 6.82 -27.97
CA SER A 226 -31.01 6.95 -26.57
C SER A 226 -31.08 5.64 -25.82
N THR A 227 -31.05 4.50 -26.54
CA THR A 227 -31.27 3.18 -25.93
C THR A 227 -30.00 2.40 -25.70
N GLY A 228 -28.89 2.86 -26.26
CA GLY A 228 -27.61 2.15 -26.27
C GLY A 228 -27.63 0.95 -27.24
N HIS A 229 -26.49 0.32 -27.37
CA HIS A 229 -26.32 -0.92 -28.13
C HIS A 229 -25.09 -1.69 -27.65
N VAL A 230 -25.22 -3.01 -27.61
CA VAL A 230 -24.13 -3.95 -27.35
C VAL A 230 -24.19 -5.05 -28.39
N SER A 231 -23.11 -5.24 -29.13
CA SER A 231 -23.06 -6.30 -30.14
C SER A 231 -23.05 -7.71 -29.52
N ASP A 232 -23.50 -8.70 -30.29
CA ASP A 232 -23.41 -10.12 -29.91
C ASP A 232 -21.98 -10.53 -29.57
N ALA A 233 -20.99 -9.97 -30.27
CA ALA A 233 -19.57 -10.24 -30.02
C ALA A 233 -19.15 -9.73 -28.62
N GLN A 234 -19.53 -8.51 -28.24
CA GLN A 234 -19.24 -7.97 -26.93
C GLN A 234 -19.99 -8.73 -25.83
N ALA A 235 -21.26 -9.07 -26.03
CA ALA A 235 -22.06 -9.83 -25.09
C ALA A 235 -21.44 -11.23 -24.83
N ALA A 236 -21.03 -11.93 -25.87
CA ALA A 236 -20.36 -13.22 -25.74
C ALA A 236 -18.99 -13.09 -25.03
N TRP A 237 -18.20 -12.06 -25.38
CA TRP A 237 -16.93 -11.78 -24.72
C TRP A 237 -17.12 -11.44 -23.23
N PHE A 238 -18.14 -10.67 -22.89
CA PHE A 238 -18.45 -10.33 -21.50
C PHE A 238 -18.80 -11.57 -20.67
N ALA A 239 -19.63 -12.46 -21.21
CA ALA A 239 -19.97 -13.71 -20.54
C ALA A 239 -18.72 -14.60 -20.31
N GLU A 240 -17.87 -14.76 -21.32
CA GLU A 240 -16.63 -15.54 -21.18
C GLU A 240 -15.63 -14.86 -20.20
N THR A 241 -15.55 -13.53 -20.20
CA THR A 241 -14.71 -12.76 -19.27
C THR A 241 -15.16 -12.94 -17.82
N LEU A 242 -16.47 -12.95 -17.56
CA LEU A 242 -17.03 -13.26 -16.23
C LEU A 242 -16.74 -14.71 -15.83
N LYS A 243 -16.92 -15.66 -16.75
CA LYS A 243 -16.62 -17.08 -16.50
C LYS A 243 -15.13 -17.28 -16.14
N ALA A 244 -14.23 -16.63 -16.86
CA ALA A 244 -12.79 -16.74 -16.62
C ALA A 244 -12.38 -16.23 -15.23
N VAL A 245 -12.92 -15.09 -14.77
CA VAL A 245 -12.66 -14.60 -13.43
C VAL A 245 -13.45 -15.37 -12.38
N GLY A 246 -14.62 -15.88 -12.71
CA GLY A 246 -15.47 -16.68 -11.84
C GLY A 246 -14.81 -17.98 -11.36
N ALA A 247 -13.82 -18.49 -12.09
CA ALA A 247 -12.99 -19.60 -11.65
C ALA A 247 -11.97 -19.22 -10.57
N LYS A 248 -11.75 -17.92 -10.30
CA LYS A 248 -10.76 -17.40 -9.35
C LYS A 248 -11.40 -17.16 -7.97
N THR A 249 -11.17 -18.05 -7.01
CA THR A 249 -11.70 -17.92 -5.63
C THR A 249 -11.16 -16.68 -4.93
N GLY A 250 -12.03 -15.94 -4.24
CA GLY A 250 -11.69 -14.73 -3.48
C GLY A 250 -11.48 -13.49 -4.35
N TRP A 251 -11.77 -13.59 -5.65
CA TRP A 251 -11.77 -12.44 -6.54
C TRP A 251 -13.09 -11.69 -6.49
N ARG A 252 -13.04 -10.44 -6.92
CA ARG A 252 -14.18 -9.53 -7.03
C ARG A 252 -14.26 -9.00 -8.45
N VAL A 253 -15.48 -8.67 -8.87
CA VAL A 253 -15.73 -8.09 -10.19
C VAL A 253 -16.60 -6.85 -10.04
N LEU A 254 -16.22 -5.79 -10.72
CA LEU A 254 -17.12 -4.66 -10.99
C LEU A 254 -17.14 -4.34 -12.47
N THR A 255 -18.25 -3.77 -12.93
CA THR A 255 -18.39 -3.32 -14.31
C THR A 255 -18.56 -1.82 -14.39
N LEU A 256 -18.06 -1.25 -15.48
CA LEU A 256 -18.16 0.16 -15.84
C LEU A 256 -18.83 0.24 -17.21
N SER A 257 -19.83 1.09 -17.35
CA SER A 257 -20.54 1.30 -18.62
C SER A 257 -21.15 2.70 -18.68
N HIS A 258 -21.54 3.18 -19.86
CA HIS A 258 -22.30 4.42 -19.95
C HIS A 258 -23.76 4.18 -19.61
N HIS A 259 -24.46 3.31 -20.33
CA HIS A 259 -25.85 2.95 -19.98
C HIS A 259 -25.90 1.97 -18.81
N PRO A 260 -26.94 2.02 -17.94
CA PRO A 260 -27.22 0.97 -16.97
C PRO A 260 -27.34 -0.40 -17.64
N LEU A 261 -26.81 -1.45 -17.04
CA LEU A 261 -26.82 -2.79 -17.66
C LEU A 261 -28.23 -3.38 -17.86
N ASP A 262 -29.20 -2.89 -17.10
CA ASP A 262 -30.62 -3.26 -17.20
C ASP A 262 -31.46 -2.22 -18.01
N TRP A 263 -30.76 -1.39 -18.83
CA TRP A 263 -31.40 -0.40 -19.69
C TRP A 263 -31.67 -0.96 -21.10
N SER A 264 -32.92 -0.78 -21.61
CA SER A 264 -33.27 -1.05 -23.01
C SER A 264 -32.60 -2.31 -23.62
N VAL A 265 -32.05 -2.16 -24.80
CA VAL A 265 -31.39 -3.25 -25.57
C VAL A 265 -30.05 -3.70 -24.97
N VAL A 266 -29.48 -2.94 -24.06
CA VAL A 266 -28.24 -3.34 -23.35
C VAL A 266 -28.53 -4.29 -22.18
N CYS A 267 -29.79 -4.59 -21.87
CA CYS A 267 -30.20 -5.49 -20.77
C CYS A 267 -29.71 -6.94 -20.94
N VAL A 268 -29.21 -7.31 -22.11
CA VAL A 268 -28.45 -8.56 -22.28
C VAL A 268 -27.31 -8.67 -21.31
N CYS A 269 -26.64 -7.54 -20.96
CA CYS A 269 -25.56 -7.51 -19.99
C CYS A 269 -26.03 -7.84 -18.57
N SER A 270 -27.18 -7.31 -18.13
CA SER A 270 -27.73 -7.66 -16.81
C SER A 270 -28.18 -9.11 -16.74
N ASN A 271 -28.71 -9.66 -17.84
CA ASN A 271 -29.07 -11.08 -17.94
C ASN A 271 -27.85 -12.00 -17.85
N ILE A 272 -26.69 -11.57 -18.42
CA ILE A 272 -25.42 -12.27 -18.28
C ILE A 272 -24.98 -12.25 -16.81
N VAL A 273 -25.03 -11.09 -16.14
CA VAL A 273 -24.69 -10.96 -14.72
C VAL A 273 -25.59 -11.84 -13.85
N LYS A 274 -26.92 -11.87 -14.14
CA LYS A 274 -27.84 -12.78 -13.42
C LYS A 274 -27.42 -14.24 -13.56
N ALA A 275 -27.19 -14.70 -14.79
CA ALA A 275 -26.74 -16.07 -15.03
C ALA A 275 -25.45 -16.39 -14.28
N TYR A 276 -24.51 -15.43 -14.26
CA TYR A 276 -23.25 -15.54 -13.53
C TYR A 276 -23.48 -15.69 -12.01
N VAL A 277 -24.20 -14.75 -11.37
CA VAL A 277 -24.37 -14.78 -9.90
C VAL A 277 -25.21 -15.96 -9.41
N THR A 278 -26.09 -16.50 -10.27
CA THR A 278 -26.91 -17.69 -9.94
C THR A 278 -26.21 -19.01 -10.32
N GLY A 279 -25.04 -18.99 -10.97
CA GLY A 279 -24.39 -20.20 -11.47
C GLY A 279 -25.17 -20.89 -12.62
N GLY A 280 -25.99 -20.13 -13.32
CA GLY A 280 -26.81 -20.60 -14.46
C GLY A 280 -26.06 -20.62 -15.78
N SER A 281 -26.80 -20.64 -16.88
CA SER A 281 -26.28 -20.57 -18.24
C SER A 281 -26.99 -19.48 -19.01
N ILE A 282 -26.31 -18.92 -20.02
CA ILE A 282 -26.85 -17.95 -20.96
C ILE A 282 -26.37 -18.24 -22.38
N THR A 283 -27.21 -18.03 -23.37
CA THR A 283 -26.83 -18.09 -24.79
C THR A 283 -26.82 -16.68 -25.35
N VAL A 284 -25.64 -16.22 -25.81
CA VAL A 284 -25.43 -14.89 -26.39
C VAL A 284 -24.46 -15.00 -27.56
N GLY A 285 -24.71 -14.25 -28.64
CA GLY A 285 -23.88 -14.30 -29.85
C GLY A 285 -23.70 -15.72 -30.40
N GLY A 286 -24.71 -16.57 -30.31
CA GLY A 286 -24.65 -17.97 -30.76
C GLY A 286 -23.84 -18.91 -29.87
N LYS A 287 -23.30 -18.44 -28.72
CA LYS A 287 -22.53 -19.24 -27.75
C LYS A 287 -23.32 -19.44 -26.46
N THR A 288 -23.32 -20.66 -25.93
CA THR A 288 -23.85 -20.94 -24.58
C THR A 288 -22.70 -20.93 -23.57
N VAL A 289 -22.76 -20.03 -22.60
CA VAL A 289 -21.81 -19.91 -21.49
C VAL A 289 -22.48 -20.45 -20.23
N ASN A 290 -21.85 -21.45 -19.61
CA ASN A 290 -22.29 -22.06 -18.36
C ASN A 290 -21.39 -21.59 -17.23
N PHE A 291 -21.99 -21.06 -16.15
CA PHE A 291 -21.32 -20.55 -14.97
C PHE A 291 -21.31 -21.53 -13.79
N ALA A 292 -21.85 -22.73 -13.94
CA ALA A 292 -21.77 -23.73 -12.89
C ALA A 292 -20.30 -23.98 -12.50
N ASN A 293 -19.98 -23.83 -11.21
CA ASN A 293 -18.61 -23.88 -10.66
C ASN A 293 -17.63 -22.82 -11.22
N ALA A 294 -18.12 -21.79 -11.89
CA ALA A 294 -17.34 -20.68 -12.44
C ALA A 294 -17.95 -19.33 -12.04
N ASN A 295 -18.42 -19.23 -10.80
CA ASN A 295 -18.99 -18.01 -10.19
C ASN A 295 -18.45 -17.80 -8.76
N SER A 296 -17.23 -18.24 -8.49
CA SER A 296 -16.57 -18.08 -7.19
C SER A 296 -16.09 -16.65 -6.95
N ALA A 297 -15.78 -15.88 -8.00
CA ALA A 297 -15.51 -14.46 -7.86
C ALA A 297 -16.81 -13.69 -7.63
N GLN A 298 -16.79 -12.77 -6.67
CA GLN A 298 -18.01 -12.03 -6.32
C GLN A 298 -18.25 -10.88 -7.29
N PHE A 299 -19.43 -10.81 -7.89
CA PHE A 299 -19.90 -9.62 -8.60
C PHE A 299 -20.35 -8.56 -7.60
N LEU A 300 -19.68 -7.41 -7.58
CA LEU A 300 -19.91 -6.35 -6.60
C LEU A 300 -20.99 -5.38 -7.05
N CYS A 301 -20.73 -4.72 -8.18
CA CYS A 301 -21.52 -3.59 -8.62
C CYS A 301 -21.28 -3.28 -10.10
N ALA A 302 -22.29 -2.70 -10.74
CA ALA A 302 -22.20 -2.07 -12.05
C ALA A 302 -22.32 -0.55 -11.88
N PHE A 303 -21.26 0.19 -12.24
CA PHE A 303 -21.27 1.65 -12.27
C PHE A 303 -21.63 2.15 -13.66
N HIS A 304 -22.46 3.19 -13.73
CA HIS A 304 -22.92 3.74 -15.01
C HIS A 304 -23.19 5.25 -14.95
N GLY A 305 -23.09 5.92 -16.09
CA GLY A 305 -23.51 7.30 -16.35
C GLY A 305 -24.94 7.38 -16.88
N HIS A 306 -25.17 8.19 -17.89
CA HIS A 306 -26.38 8.33 -18.71
C HIS A 306 -27.62 8.90 -18.01
N VAL A 307 -27.93 8.50 -16.81
CA VAL A 307 -29.17 8.88 -16.11
C VAL A 307 -29.02 10.14 -15.26
N HIS A 308 -27.84 10.75 -15.26
CA HIS A 308 -27.52 12.01 -14.58
C HIS A 308 -27.92 12.03 -13.09
N GLY A 309 -27.86 10.91 -12.41
CA GLY A 309 -28.39 10.78 -11.07
C GLY A 309 -27.48 10.03 -10.11
N PHE A 310 -27.97 9.87 -8.90
CA PHE A 310 -27.25 9.19 -7.81
C PHE A 310 -27.82 7.84 -7.42
N LYS A 311 -28.74 7.26 -8.16
CA LYS A 311 -29.45 6.06 -7.69
C LYS A 311 -28.53 4.86 -7.55
N ALA A 312 -28.59 4.24 -6.36
CA ALA A 312 -28.07 2.91 -6.12
C ALA A 312 -29.25 1.94 -5.97
N ALA A 313 -29.29 0.90 -6.78
CA ALA A 313 -30.40 -0.06 -6.77
C ALA A 313 -29.89 -1.47 -7.13
N LYS A 314 -30.73 -2.47 -6.88
CA LYS A 314 -30.48 -3.82 -7.40
C LYS A 314 -30.63 -3.82 -8.92
N LEU A 315 -29.80 -4.64 -9.58
CA LEU A 315 -29.95 -4.93 -11.00
C LEU A 315 -31.20 -5.77 -11.28
N ASN A 316 -31.79 -5.51 -12.42
CA ASN A 316 -32.92 -6.31 -12.94
C ASN A 316 -32.45 -7.15 -14.14
N SER A 317 -32.87 -8.40 -14.18
CA SER A 317 -32.87 -9.16 -15.42
C SER A 317 -34.18 -8.87 -16.16
N ILE A 318 -34.08 -8.73 -17.46
CA ILE A 318 -35.25 -8.41 -18.30
C ILE A 318 -35.59 -9.62 -19.17
N SER A 319 -36.83 -10.07 -19.08
CA SER A 319 -37.39 -11.12 -19.95
C SER A 319 -38.64 -10.59 -20.64
N GLY A 320 -38.57 -10.35 -21.94
CA GLY A 320 -39.54 -9.54 -22.63
C GLY A 320 -39.57 -8.13 -22.04
N ASN A 321 -40.73 -7.71 -21.49
CA ASN A 321 -40.86 -6.42 -20.78
C ASN A 321 -41.00 -6.59 -19.25
N THR A 322 -40.62 -7.76 -18.71
CA THR A 322 -40.77 -8.04 -17.28
C THR A 322 -39.43 -8.00 -16.58
N PRO A 323 -39.19 -6.98 -15.71
CA PRO A 323 -38.00 -6.92 -14.88
C PRO A 323 -38.13 -7.90 -13.71
N THR A 324 -37.00 -8.47 -13.32
CA THR A 324 -36.85 -9.28 -12.11
C THR A 324 -35.57 -8.94 -11.40
N GLU A 325 -35.69 -8.35 -10.23
CA GLU A 325 -34.53 -7.97 -9.40
C GLU A 325 -33.74 -9.21 -8.97
N PHE A 326 -32.41 -9.07 -8.90
CA PHE A 326 -31.53 -10.13 -8.41
C PHE A 326 -30.38 -9.52 -7.55
N ASN A 327 -29.63 -10.37 -6.87
CA ASN A 327 -28.65 -9.93 -5.90
C ASN A 327 -27.33 -9.43 -6.53
N ALA A 328 -27.40 -8.34 -7.27
CA ALA A 328 -26.28 -7.53 -7.74
C ALA A 328 -26.71 -6.07 -7.74
N TRP A 329 -25.77 -5.15 -7.59
CA TRP A 329 -26.06 -3.73 -7.49
C TRP A 329 -25.67 -2.97 -8.76
N ARG A 330 -26.36 -1.88 -9.05
CA ARG A 330 -25.94 -0.81 -9.93
C ARG A 330 -25.87 0.51 -9.19
N VAL A 331 -24.95 1.38 -9.62
CA VAL A 331 -24.76 2.71 -9.05
C VAL A 331 -24.62 3.71 -10.19
N ALA A 332 -25.53 4.66 -10.22
CA ALA A 332 -25.46 5.79 -11.14
C ALA A 332 -24.40 6.78 -10.69
N ILE A 333 -23.62 7.31 -11.62
CA ILE A 333 -22.65 8.38 -11.40
C ILE A 333 -23.33 9.70 -11.76
N PRO A 334 -23.21 10.74 -10.90
CA PRO A 334 -23.77 12.06 -11.21
C PRO A 334 -23.08 12.69 -12.41
N ASN A 335 -23.80 13.55 -13.11
CA ASN A 335 -23.26 14.25 -14.26
C ASN A 335 -22.34 15.41 -13.87
N MET A 336 -21.27 15.63 -14.63
CA MET A 336 -20.40 16.79 -14.48
C MET A 336 -21.02 18.07 -15.06
N CYS A 337 -21.92 17.96 -16.03
CA CYS A 337 -22.50 19.06 -16.75
C CYS A 337 -23.27 20.03 -15.85
N PHE A 338 -22.91 21.33 -15.88
CA PHE A 338 -23.55 22.36 -15.06
C PHE A 338 -25.06 22.53 -15.37
N SER A 339 -25.44 22.49 -16.64
CA SER A 339 -26.83 22.78 -17.06
C SER A 339 -27.83 21.64 -16.76
N ARG A 340 -27.32 20.50 -16.32
CA ARG A 340 -28.14 19.30 -16.04
C ARG A 340 -28.12 19.01 -14.54
N ASN A 341 -29.22 19.30 -13.88
CA ASN A 341 -29.51 18.70 -12.58
C ASN A 341 -29.83 17.21 -12.77
N ASN A 342 -30.12 16.46 -11.70
CA ASN A 342 -30.53 15.06 -11.85
C ASN A 342 -31.80 14.97 -12.72
N GLU A 343 -31.62 14.65 -13.99
CA GLU A 343 -32.66 14.72 -15.02
C GLU A 343 -33.92 13.93 -14.65
N TYR A 344 -33.73 12.78 -14.03
CA TYR A 344 -34.81 11.88 -13.62
C TYR A 344 -35.31 12.13 -12.18
N GLY A 345 -34.71 13.04 -11.41
CA GLY A 345 -35.16 13.38 -10.06
C GLY A 345 -36.10 14.58 -9.99
N GLN A 346 -36.06 15.50 -10.97
CA GLN A 346 -36.89 16.72 -10.97
C GLN A 346 -38.31 16.55 -11.44
N ASN A 347 -38.55 15.66 -12.42
CA ASN A 347 -39.85 15.54 -13.13
C ASN A 347 -40.49 14.17 -13.04
N GLY A 348 -40.10 13.39 -12.05
CA GLY A 348 -40.55 12.01 -11.98
C GLY A 348 -39.43 11.02 -12.30
N LYS A 349 -39.62 9.85 -11.90
CA LYS A 349 -38.65 8.75 -12.01
C LYS A 349 -38.61 8.30 -13.46
N GLY A 350 -37.43 8.39 -14.09
CA GLY A 350 -37.20 7.75 -15.38
C GLY A 350 -37.45 6.25 -15.24
N GLU A 351 -38.33 5.69 -16.02
CA GLU A 351 -38.69 4.28 -15.98
C GLU A 351 -38.48 3.66 -17.36
N TYR A 352 -37.87 2.48 -17.39
CA TYR A 352 -37.71 1.69 -18.58
C TYR A 352 -37.95 0.21 -18.26
N TYR A 353 -38.90 -0.44 -18.95
CA TYR A 353 -39.39 -1.79 -18.64
C TYR A 353 -39.84 -1.96 -17.17
N GLY A 354 -40.36 -0.91 -16.53
CA GLY A 354 -40.77 -0.95 -15.12
C GLY A 354 -39.61 -0.83 -14.12
N VAL A 355 -38.40 -0.57 -14.60
CA VAL A 355 -37.22 -0.29 -13.75
C VAL A 355 -37.07 1.21 -13.59
N GLU A 356 -37.09 1.68 -12.35
CA GLU A 356 -36.85 3.10 -12.04
C GLU A 356 -35.36 3.41 -12.01
N PHE A 357 -34.96 4.50 -12.65
CA PHE A 357 -33.58 5.00 -12.69
C PHE A 357 -33.38 6.34 -11.98
N GLY A 358 -34.44 7.07 -11.70
CA GLY A 358 -34.42 8.39 -11.06
C GLY A 358 -34.21 8.33 -9.55
N GLU A 359 -33.84 9.48 -8.97
CA GLU A 359 -33.71 9.68 -7.53
C GLU A 359 -34.98 10.30 -6.95
N GLU A 360 -35.24 10.07 -5.66
CA GLU A 360 -36.35 10.72 -4.96
C GLU A 360 -36.04 12.16 -4.58
N THR A 361 -34.74 12.49 -4.41
CA THR A 361 -34.26 13.81 -4.03
C THR A 361 -33.57 14.51 -5.20
N THR A 362 -33.93 15.77 -5.41
CA THR A 362 -33.25 16.65 -6.39
C THR A 362 -32.01 17.27 -5.79
N TYR A 363 -31.01 17.50 -6.61
CA TYR A 363 -29.86 18.34 -6.27
C TYR A 363 -29.73 19.46 -7.30
N ASN A 364 -29.27 20.63 -6.88
CA ASN A 364 -29.14 21.80 -7.73
C ASN A 364 -27.67 22.19 -7.82
N LYS A 365 -27.23 22.52 -9.03
CA LYS A 365 -25.88 23.05 -9.25
C LYS A 365 -25.90 24.57 -9.15
N THR A 366 -24.84 25.11 -8.55
CA THR A 366 -24.67 26.55 -8.31
C THR A 366 -23.38 27.03 -8.93
N ALA A 367 -23.46 27.85 -9.97
CA ALA A 367 -22.32 28.37 -10.72
C ALA A 367 -21.31 29.08 -9.80
N GLY A 368 -20.03 28.86 -10.04
CA GLY A 368 -18.93 29.49 -9.30
C GLY A 368 -18.75 29.02 -7.87
N THR A 369 -19.34 27.89 -7.51
CA THR A 369 -19.13 27.19 -6.23
C THR A 369 -18.64 25.77 -6.48
N ALA A 370 -18.37 24.99 -5.43
CA ALA A 370 -18.06 23.58 -5.57
C ALA A 370 -19.21 22.79 -6.23
N ASP A 371 -20.45 23.28 -6.06
CA ASP A 371 -21.67 22.68 -6.58
C ASP A 371 -21.93 23.00 -8.07
N ASP A 372 -21.01 23.56 -8.82
CA ASP A 372 -21.18 23.74 -10.27
C ASP A 372 -20.93 22.47 -11.08
N THR A 373 -20.41 21.43 -10.44
CA THR A 373 -20.19 20.11 -11.01
C THR A 373 -20.53 19.00 -10.01
N ALA A 374 -20.50 17.76 -10.45
CA ALA A 374 -20.60 16.60 -9.55
C ALA A 374 -19.84 15.39 -10.11
N PHE A 375 -19.11 14.70 -9.25
CA PHE A 375 -18.53 13.38 -9.48
C PHE A 375 -18.33 12.66 -8.14
N VAL A 376 -17.95 11.40 -8.13
CA VAL A 376 -17.83 10.64 -6.89
C VAL A 376 -16.46 10.01 -6.71
N VAL A 377 -16.05 9.91 -5.44
CA VAL A 377 -14.93 9.09 -5.00
C VAL A 377 -15.49 7.88 -4.28
N ASN A 378 -15.19 6.73 -4.81
CA ASN A 378 -15.69 5.47 -4.29
C ASN A 378 -14.62 4.76 -3.46
N VAL A 379 -15.03 4.24 -2.31
CA VAL A 379 -14.21 3.36 -1.47
C VAL A 379 -14.92 2.03 -1.35
N LEU A 380 -14.42 1.02 -2.06
CA LEU A 380 -14.83 -0.34 -1.83
C LEU A 380 -14.08 -0.85 -0.60
N ASN A 381 -14.80 -1.01 0.49
CA ASN A 381 -14.26 -1.51 1.76
C ASN A 381 -14.72 -2.97 1.97
N PRO A 382 -13.85 -3.96 1.76
CA PRO A 382 -14.22 -5.37 1.91
C PRO A 382 -14.60 -5.75 3.33
N ALA A 383 -13.94 -5.18 4.33
CA ALA A 383 -14.19 -5.47 5.74
C ALA A 383 -15.59 -4.98 6.17
N ALA A 384 -15.99 -3.80 5.70
CA ALA A 384 -17.31 -3.24 5.97
C ALA A 384 -18.42 -3.81 5.08
N GLN A 385 -18.08 -4.57 4.03
CA GLN A 385 -19.01 -5.05 2.98
C GLN A 385 -19.76 -3.91 2.28
N LYS A 386 -19.12 -2.77 2.11
CA LYS A 386 -19.73 -1.56 1.59
C LYS A 386 -18.91 -0.94 0.48
N ILE A 387 -19.61 -0.28 -0.43
CA ILE A 387 -19.04 0.76 -1.28
C ILE A 387 -19.55 2.08 -0.72
N TYR A 388 -18.64 2.91 -0.28
CA TYR A 388 -18.89 4.31 0.08
C TYR A 388 -18.67 5.15 -1.17
N SER A 389 -19.65 5.96 -1.57
CA SER A 389 -19.54 6.90 -2.67
C SER A 389 -19.67 8.32 -2.10
N TYR A 390 -18.54 9.02 -2.03
CA TYR A 390 -18.48 10.39 -1.56
C TYR A 390 -18.57 11.35 -2.73
N CYS A 391 -19.57 12.20 -2.73
CA CYS A 391 -19.78 13.18 -3.78
C CYS A 391 -18.85 14.37 -3.59
N TYR A 392 -18.22 14.79 -4.68
CA TYR A 392 -17.67 16.13 -4.83
C TYR A 392 -18.73 17.01 -5.49
N GLY A 393 -19.00 18.18 -4.91
CA GLY A 393 -19.92 19.15 -5.46
C GLY A 393 -21.39 18.81 -5.26
N ALA A 394 -22.23 19.15 -6.24
CA ALA A 394 -23.68 19.02 -6.14
C ALA A 394 -24.12 17.57 -6.03
N GLY A 395 -24.69 17.22 -4.89
CA GLY A 395 -25.19 15.86 -4.64
C GLY A 395 -25.08 15.47 -3.18
N TYR A 396 -25.01 14.17 -2.93
CA TYR A 396 -24.93 13.62 -1.59
C TYR A 396 -24.12 12.31 -1.55
N ASP A 397 -23.57 12.02 -0.38
CA ASP A 397 -22.82 10.80 -0.13
C ASP A 397 -23.75 9.60 -0.03
N ARG A 398 -23.22 8.41 -0.36
CA ARG A 398 -23.97 7.16 -0.32
C ARG A 398 -23.17 6.00 0.19
N GLU A 399 -23.90 5.01 0.66
CA GLU A 399 -23.40 3.70 0.99
C GLU A 399 -24.21 2.64 0.23
N VAL A 400 -23.51 1.75 -0.46
CA VAL A 400 -24.08 0.58 -1.09
C VAL A 400 -23.64 -0.65 -0.33
N PHE A 401 -24.58 -1.41 0.18
CA PHE A 401 -24.29 -2.67 0.83
C PHE A 401 -24.14 -3.76 -0.24
N THR A 402 -22.92 -4.22 -0.47
CA THR A 402 -22.65 -5.14 -1.57
C THR A 402 -22.98 -6.60 -1.26
N GLY A 403 -23.32 -6.91 -0.02
CA GLY A 403 -23.53 -8.30 0.40
C GLY A 403 -22.28 -9.16 0.19
N ILE A 404 -21.10 -8.55 0.24
CA ILE A 404 -19.83 -9.27 0.19
C ILE A 404 -19.82 -10.18 1.40
N ALA A 405 -20.00 -11.49 1.22
CA ALA A 405 -19.83 -12.43 2.31
C ALA A 405 -18.42 -12.24 2.85
N THR A 406 -18.29 -11.69 4.07
CA THR A 406 -17.01 -11.69 4.77
C THR A 406 -16.69 -13.14 5.05
N VAL A 407 -15.56 -13.58 4.57
CA VAL A 407 -14.97 -14.80 5.08
C VAL A 407 -14.21 -14.38 6.33
N ALA A 408 -14.79 -14.68 7.47
CA ALA A 408 -14.21 -14.40 8.76
C ALA A 408 -12.85 -15.10 8.90
N VAL A 409 -11.94 -14.47 9.61
CA VAL A 409 -10.71 -15.14 10.06
C VAL A 409 -11.07 -16.24 11.04
N THR A 410 -10.47 -17.41 10.87
CA THR A 410 -10.64 -18.57 11.75
C THR A 410 -9.34 -18.94 12.49
N GLY A 411 -8.23 -18.26 12.17
CA GLY A 411 -6.96 -18.51 12.83
C GLY A 411 -5.79 -17.75 12.19
N ILE A 412 -4.66 -17.78 12.89
CA ILE A 412 -3.37 -17.24 12.44
C ILE A 412 -2.25 -18.19 12.85
N THR A 413 -1.24 -18.32 12.01
CA THR A 413 -0.01 -19.05 12.31
C THR A 413 1.20 -18.21 11.95
N LEU A 414 2.33 -18.48 12.58
CA LEU A 414 3.63 -17.91 12.23
C LEU A 414 4.52 -18.96 11.59
N ASN A 415 5.47 -18.53 10.77
CA ASN A 415 6.51 -19.38 10.15
C ASN A 415 7.46 -20.02 11.18
N ALA A 416 7.46 -19.54 12.43
CA ALA A 416 8.21 -20.12 13.55
C ALA A 416 7.51 -19.78 14.87
N THR A 417 7.75 -20.57 15.93
CA THR A 417 7.21 -20.36 17.28
C THR A 417 8.28 -19.89 18.28
N SER A 418 9.55 -20.07 17.96
CA SER A 418 10.67 -19.60 18.79
C SER A 418 11.95 -19.47 17.97
N GLY A 419 12.91 -18.75 18.51
CA GLY A 419 14.25 -18.61 17.95
C GLY A 419 15.17 -17.79 18.83
N GLU A 420 16.40 -17.65 18.36
CA GLU A 420 17.45 -16.91 19.03
C GLU A 420 18.03 -15.87 18.08
N ALA A 421 18.44 -14.74 18.61
CA ALA A 421 19.20 -13.73 17.89
C ALA A 421 20.26 -13.11 18.83
N GLU A 422 21.34 -12.65 18.27
CA GLU A 422 22.28 -11.78 19.01
C GLU A 422 21.73 -10.35 19.04
N LYS A 423 22.15 -9.58 20.03
CA LYS A 423 21.87 -8.15 20.09
C LYS A 423 22.26 -7.47 18.77
N GLY A 424 21.34 -6.67 18.19
CA GLY A 424 21.48 -6.02 16.89
C GLY A 424 21.02 -6.88 15.71
N GLY A 425 20.77 -8.17 15.92
CA GLY A 425 20.24 -9.07 14.88
C GLY A 425 18.76 -8.84 14.61
N THR A 426 18.28 -9.29 13.45
CA THR A 426 16.88 -9.23 13.05
C THR A 426 16.32 -10.61 12.72
N VAL A 427 15.03 -10.81 13.03
CA VAL A 427 14.26 -12.02 12.66
C VAL A 427 13.03 -11.57 11.90
N THR A 428 12.78 -12.17 10.74
CA THR A 428 11.55 -11.90 9.97
C THR A 428 10.53 -12.98 10.23
N LEU A 429 9.40 -12.57 10.79
CA LEU A 429 8.23 -13.41 11.01
C LEU A 429 7.22 -13.17 9.89
N THR A 430 6.66 -14.26 9.39
CA THR A 430 5.56 -14.24 8.42
C THR A 430 4.32 -14.82 9.07
N ALA A 431 3.28 -14.00 9.13
CA ALA A 431 1.98 -14.44 9.61
C ALA A 431 1.14 -14.98 8.44
N THR A 432 0.52 -16.15 8.64
CA THR A 432 -0.44 -16.75 7.71
C THR A 432 -1.81 -16.76 8.36
N VAL A 433 -2.73 -15.97 7.81
CA VAL A 433 -4.11 -15.87 8.27
C VAL A 433 -4.95 -16.95 7.58
N SER A 434 -5.78 -17.63 8.32
CA SER A 434 -6.71 -18.67 7.82
C SER A 434 -8.16 -18.23 7.95
N PRO A 435 -9.01 -18.57 6.96
CA PRO A 435 -8.67 -19.21 5.70
C PRO A 435 -7.96 -18.23 4.75
N ALA A 436 -7.26 -18.74 3.73
CA ALA A 436 -6.47 -17.91 2.80
C ALA A 436 -7.30 -16.88 2.02
N ASN A 437 -8.61 -17.04 1.95
CA ASN A 437 -9.58 -16.13 1.35
C ASN A 437 -10.31 -15.24 2.37
N SER A 438 -9.84 -15.17 3.65
CA SER A 438 -10.46 -14.26 4.63
C SER A 438 -10.45 -12.82 4.14
N SER A 439 -11.52 -12.10 4.47
CA SER A 439 -11.78 -10.75 3.93
C SER A 439 -10.90 -9.68 4.56
N ASN A 440 -10.58 -9.81 5.85
CA ASN A 440 -9.65 -8.94 6.55
C ASN A 440 -8.46 -9.75 7.06
N LYS A 441 -7.26 -9.50 6.51
CA LYS A 441 -6.02 -10.16 6.88
C LYS A 441 -5.07 -9.27 7.66
N THR A 442 -5.55 -8.14 8.12
CA THR A 442 -4.74 -7.20 8.92
C THR A 442 -4.24 -7.87 10.19
N VAL A 443 -2.92 -7.80 10.41
CA VAL A 443 -2.24 -8.36 11.57
C VAL A 443 -1.55 -7.25 12.33
N LEU A 444 -1.87 -7.15 13.61
CA LEU A 444 -1.23 -6.25 14.57
C LEU A 444 -0.08 -6.99 15.26
N TRP A 445 1.05 -6.33 15.42
CA TRP A 445 2.24 -6.90 16.02
C TRP A 445 2.58 -6.19 17.32
N THR A 446 2.85 -6.98 18.38
CA THR A 446 3.27 -6.46 19.67
C THR A 446 4.42 -7.25 20.25
N SER A 447 5.20 -6.63 21.14
CA SER A 447 6.26 -7.26 21.91
C SER A 447 5.94 -7.17 23.40
N SER A 448 6.06 -8.28 24.14
CA SER A 448 5.90 -8.29 25.59
C SER A 448 7.01 -7.56 26.34
N ALA A 449 8.17 -7.40 25.68
CA ALA A 449 9.34 -6.73 26.24
C ALA A 449 9.99 -5.81 25.18
N PRO A 450 9.43 -4.62 24.87
CA PRO A 450 9.93 -3.75 23.80
C PRO A 450 11.37 -3.26 23.97
N LYS A 451 11.89 -3.29 25.19
CA LYS A 451 13.31 -2.99 25.48
C LYS A 451 14.26 -4.15 25.13
N VAL A 452 13.75 -5.38 25.08
CA VAL A 452 14.50 -6.58 24.68
C VAL A 452 14.43 -6.78 23.18
N ALA A 453 13.23 -6.68 22.61
CA ALA A 453 13.00 -6.78 21.17
C ALA A 453 11.82 -5.91 20.74
N SER A 454 11.98 -5.16 19.66
CA SER A 454 10.91 -4.42 18.99
C SER A 454 10.43 -5.19 17.77
N VAL A 455 9.17 -4.93 17.34
CA VAL A 455 8.61 -5.53 16.14
C VAL A 455 7.86 -4.48 15.32
N VAL A 456 8.09 -4.48 14.01
CA VAL A 456 7.36 -3.67 13.04
C VAL A 456 7.05 -4.53 11.82
N ASN A 457 5.78 -4.72 11.52
CA ASN A 457 5.32 -5.50 10.36
C ASN A 457 5.99 -6.89 10.24
N GLY A 458 6.14 -7.58 11.37
CA GLY A 458 6.75 -8.91 11.43
C GLY A 458 8.29 -8.91 11.43
N VAL A 459 8.94 -7.76 11.26
CA VAL A 459 10.41 -7.66 11.42
C VAL A 459 10.72 -7.37 12.87
N VAL A 460 11.35 -8.33 13.52
CA VAL A 460 11.75 -8.27 14.93
C VAL A 460 13.21 -7.84 15.00
N THR A 461 13.51 -6.80 15.79
CA THR A 461 14.89 -6.34 16.04
C THR A 461 15.27 -6.65 17.48
N ALA A 462 16.35 -7.37 17.68
CA ALA A 462 16.91 -7.70 18.98
C ALA A 462 17.68 -6.50 19.58
N LEU A 463 17.25 -5.96 20.70
CA LEU A 463 17.77 -4.71 21.28
C LEU A 463 18.68 -4.93 22.49
N SER A 464 18.32 -5.86 23.38
CA SER A 464 19.14 -6.21 24.56
C SER A 464 18.93 -7.67 24.94
N ALA A 465 19.90 -8.24 25.63
CA ALA A 465 19.82 -9.63 26.10
C ALA A 465 18.59 -9.86 27.00
N GLY A 466 17.93 -10.99 26.81
CA GLY A 466 16.70 -11.33 27.51
C GLY A 466 15.74 -12.14 26.64
N THR A 467 14.50 -12.25 27.07
CA THR A 467 13.43 -12.93 26.31
C THR A 467 12.29 -11.97 26.03
N ALA A 468 11.70 -12.08 24.86
CA ALA A 468 10.50 -11.35 24.47
C ALA A 468 9.54 -12.28 23.73
N ASP A 469 8.26 -12.20 24.03
CA ASP A 469 7.21 -12.84 23.25
C ASP A 469 6.68 -11.82 22.24
N ILE A 470 6.80 -12.16 20.96
CA ILE A 470 6.28 -11.37 19.84
C ILE A 470 4.94 -11.96 19.46
N VAL A 471 3.89 -11.16 19.58
CA VAL A 471 2.51 -11.60 19.34
C VAL A 471 1.98 -10.95 18.07
N ALA A 472 1.51 -11.78 17.15
CA ALA A 472 0.72 -11.41 16.01
C ALA A 472 -0.75 -11.61 16.33
N THR A 473 -1.57 -10.56 16.18
CA THR A 473 -3.02 -10.59 16.46
C THR A 473 -3.77 -10.18 15.21
N THR A 474 -4.75 -10.97 14.75
CA THR A 474 -5.60 -10.56 13.64
C THR A 474 -6.60 -9.49 14.10
N GLU A 475 -6.82 -8.47 13.28
CA GLU A 475 -7.82 -7.44 13.55
C GLU A 475 -9.25 -8.03 13.51
N ASP A 476 -9.51 -8.94 12.56
CA ASP A 476 -10.75 -9.71 12.51
C ASP A 476 -10.63 -10.97 13.39
N GLY A 477 -11.52 -11.11 14.34
CA GLY A 477 -11.64 -12.26 15.22
C GLY A 477 -10.63 -12.32 16.38
N GLY A 478 -9.59 -11.47 16.41
CA GLY A 478 -8.64 -11.37 17.53
C GLY A 478 -7.79 -12.64 17.75
N PHE A 479 -7.61 -13.46 16.72
CA PHE A 479 -6.78 -14.67 16.81
C PHE A 479 -5.31 -14.29 16.99
N THR A 480 -4.59 -15.04 17.83
CA THR A 480 -3.20 -14.74 18.16
C THR A 480 -2.26 -15.89 17.81
N ALA A 481 -1.03 -15.54 17.43
CA ALA A 481 0.09 -16.46 17.34
C ALA A 481 1.32 -15.81 17.96
N THR A 482 2.10 -16.58 18.70
CA THR A 482 3.22 -16.07 19.50
C THR A 482 4.53 -16.68 19.02
N TYR A 483 5.55 -15.86 18.90
CA TYR A 483 6.93 -16.24 18.68
C TYR A 483 7.78 -15.82 19.88
N ARG A 484 8.48 -16.78 20.52
CA ARG A 484 9.38 -16.50 21.64
C ARG A 484 10.79 -16.25 21.13
N LEU A 485 11.28 -15.02 21.28
CA LEU A 485 12.66 -14.66 20.96
C LEU A 485 13.52 -14.70 22.23
N THR A 486 14.66 -15.37 22.14
CA THR A 486 15.75 -15.24 23.10
C THR A 486 16.86 -14.40 22.48
N VAL A 487 17.09 -13.24 23.03
CA VAL A 487 18.20 -12.38 22.62
C VAL A 487 19.42 -12.73 23.45
N LYS A 488 20.44 -13.26 22.77
CA LYS A 488 21.74 -13.54 23.38
C LYS A 488 22.57 -12.27 23.48
N PRO A 489 23.40 -12.12 24.51
CA PRO A 489 24.40 -11.08 24.53
C PRO A 489 25.29 -11.19 23.30
N HIS A 490 25.66 -10.07 22.71
CA HIS A 490 26.65 -10.08 21.64
C HIS A 490 28.02 -10.40 22.23
N THR A 491 28.65 -11.46 21.75
CA THR A 491 29.98 -11.90 22.20
C THR A 491 30.98 -11.73 21.07
N VAL A 492 32.06 -11.01 21.35
CA VAL A 492 33.14 -10.73 20.41
C VAL A 492 34.37 -11.51 20.81
N ASP A 493 34.98 -12.23 19.89
CA ASP A 493 36.33 -12.75 20.04
C ASP A 493 37.29 -11.57 19.92
N VAL A 494 37.91 -11.21 21.05
CA VAL A 494 38.78 -10.05 21.14
C VAL A 494 40.08 -10.25 20.33
N LEU A 495 40.63 -11.46 20.34
CA LEU A 495 41.90 -11.73 19.65
C LEU A 495 41.70 -11.68 18.13
N ALA A 496 40.60 -12.25 17.65
CA ALA A 496 40.24 -12.21 16.24
C ALA A 496 39.85 -10.80 15.76
N THR A 497 39.14 -10.03 16.61
CA THR A 497 38.58 -8.72 16.25
C THR A 497 39.58 -7.58 16.38
N TYR A 498 40.37 -7.56 17.47
CA TYR A 498 41.27 -6.46 17.80
C TYR A 498 42.73 -6.81 17.64
N GLY A 499 43.08 -8.08 17.58
CA GLY A 499 44.42 -8.59 17.40
C GLY A 499 45.14 -8.95 18.71
N TYR A 500 46.21 -9.68 18.55
CA TYR A 500 47.12 -10.13 19.61
C TYR A 500 48.56 -10.03 19.14
N ALA A 501 49.42 -9.42 19.98
CA ALA A 501 50.86 -9.34 19.73
C ALA A 501 51.56 -10.36 20.61
N ASP A 502 52.32 -11.26 19.97
CA ASP A 502 53.09 -12.30 20.67
C ASP A 502 54.51 -11.82 20.98
N ASN A 503 55.17 -12.43 21.94
CA ASN A 503 56.52 -12.12 22.38
C ASN A 503 56.74 -10.66 22.82
N THR A 504 55.70 -9.96 23.21
CA THR A 504 55.76 -8.59 23.72
C THR A 504 55.02 -8.47 25.04
N ARG A 505 55.27 -7.43 25.79
CA ARG A 505 54.58 -7.06 27.02
C ARG A 505 54.24 -5.59 27.05
N LEU A 506 53.20 -5.25 27.80
CA LEU A 506 52.88 -3.84 28.06
C LEU A 506 53.56 -3.35 29.32
N SER A 507 54.18 -2.17 29.26
CA SER A 507 54.69 -1.50 30.44
C SER A 507 53.54 -0.89 31.25
N THR A 508 53.39 -1.28 32.51
CA THR A 508 52.39 -0.72 33.41
C THR A 508 52.66 0.74 33.77
N GLY A 509 53.87 1.24 33.57
CA GLY A 509 54.21 2.64 33.82
C GLY A 509 54.02 3.57 32.62
N SER A 510 53.94 3.06 31.39
CA SER A 510 53.82 3.86 30.17
C SER A 510 52.85 3.32 29.10
N GLY A 511 52.31 2.13 29.29
CA GLY A 511 51.46 1.46 28.30
C GLY A 511 52.17 1.14 26.97
N THR A 512 53.50 1.29 26.89
CA THR A 512 54.27 0.99 25.67
C THR A 512 54.62 -0.48 25.57
N GLU A 513 54.70 -0.97 24.33
CA GLU A 513 55.21 -2.32 24.04
C GLU A 513 56.70 -2.41 24.37
N LYS A 514 57.09 -3.52 24.94
CA LYS A 514 58.48 -3.91 25.20
C LYS A 514 58.71 -5.34 24.81
N ALA A 515 59.92 -5.70 24.38
CA ALA A 515 60.29 -7.08 24.20
C ALA A 515 60.10 -7.88 25.49
N ALA A 516 59.69 -9.12 25.38
CA ALA A 516 59.40 -10.01 26.53
C ALA A 516 60.70 -10.69 27.08
N ASP A 517 61.87 -10.11 26.80
CA ASP A 517 63.17 -10.63 27.18
C ASP A 517 63.26 -10.85 28.69
N GLY A 518 63.40 -12.13 29.10
CA GLY A 518 63.49 -12.53 30.51
C GLY A 518 62.20 -12.46 31.32
N TYR A 519 61.06 -12.16 30.70
CA TYR A 519 59.77 -12.11 31.35
C TYR A 519 58.88 -13.32 30.93
N VAL A 520 57.97 -13.71 31.79
CA VAL A 520 57.09 -14.83 31.56
C VAL A 520 55.82 -14.42 30.81
N VAL A 521 55.58 -13.10 30.65
CA VAL A 521 54.48 -12.55 29.86
C VAL A 521 54.90 -12.49 28.40
N ILE A 522 54.19 -13.14 27.53
CA ILE A 522 54.59 -13.40 26.15
C ILE A 522 53.64 -12.89 25.09
N GLY A 523 52.67 -12.07 25.46
CA GLY A 523 51.79 -11.41 24.50
C GLY A 523 50.76 -10.47 25.14
N HIS A 524 50.14 -9.64 24.33
CA HIS A 524 49.07 -8.75 24.78
C HIS A 524 48.01 -8.53 23.70
N THR A 525 46.78 -8.21 24.13
CA THR A 525 45.70 -7.80 23.22
C THR A 525 45.99 -6.40 22.66
N ALA A 526 45.44 -6.10 21.50
CA ALA A 526 45.28 -4.72 21.08
C ALA A 526 44.32 -3.95 22.02
N LYS A 527 44.24 -2.65 21.84
CA LYS A 527 43.37 -1.78 22.66
C LYS A 527 41.91 -2.04 22.36
N ILE A 528 41.17 -2.56 23.32
CA ILE A 528 39.74 -2.86 23.25
C ILE A 528 38.97 -1.59 23.60
N PRO A 529 38.10 -1.03 22.73
CA PRO A 529 37.36 0.19 23.03
C PRO A 529 36.24 -0.11 24.03
N ILE A 530 36.14 0.69 25.09
CA ILE A 530 35.14 0.62 26.14
C ILE A 530 34.45 1.97 26.30
N SER A 531 33.14 2.02 26.14
CA SER A 531 32.34 3.22 26.44
C SER A 531 30.88 2.84 26.69
N LYS A 532 30.17 3.71 27.37
CA LYS A 532 28.72 3.53 27.61
C LYS A 532 27.91 3.55 26.31
N HIS A 533 28.40 4.26 25.28
CA HIS A 533 27.81 4.24 23.95
C HIS A 533 27.86 2.84 23.31
N LEU A 534 28.97 2.13 23.46
CA LEU A 534 29.15 0.78 22.93
C LEU A 534 28.45 -0.28 23.81
N TYR A 535 28.44 -0.08 25.12
CA TYR A 535 27.95 -1.04 26.12
C TYR A 535 26.98 -0.37 27.12
N PRO A 536 25.81 0.09 26.69
CA PRO A 536 24.89 0.87 27.53
C PRO A 536 24.35 0.09 28.75
N ASN A 537 24.29 -1.23 28.66
CA ASN A 537 23.80 -2.11 29.74
C ASN A 537 24.92 -2.79 30.54
N GLY A 538 26.17 -2.46 30.25
CA GLY A 538 27.34 -3.10 30.85
C GLY A 538 28.01 -4.11 29.93
N LEU A 539 29.14 -4.63 30.36
CA LEU A 539 29.90 -5.64 29.62
C LEU A 539 30.63 -6.60 30.55
N THR A 540 31.04 -7.73 29.99
CA THR A 540 31.90 -8.71 30.65
C THR A 540 33.02 -9.09 29.69
N ILE A 541 34.27 -9.05 30.19
CA ILE A 541 35.42 -9.60 29.50
C ILE A 541 35.83 -10.88 30.19
N ARG A 542 35.89 -11.97 29.42
CA ARG A 542 36.34 -13.28 29.88
C ARG A 542 37.63 -13.67 29.19
N LEU A 543 38.66 -13.92 29.95
CA LEU A 543 39.93 -14.44 29.48
C LEU A 543 40.11 -15.88 30.02
N THR A 544 40.52 -16.82 29.17
CA THR A 544 40.82 -18.19 29.53
C THR A 544 42.05 -18.69 28.73
N GLY A 545 42.63 -19.82 29.18
CA GLY A 545 43.71 -20.47 28.47
C GLY A 545 45.10 -19.82 28.64
N ALA A 546 45.24 -18.85 29.56
CA ALA A 546 46.55 -18.37 29.97
C ALA A 546 47.32 -19.45 30.74
N ASN A 547 48.61 -19.42 30.68
CA ASN A 547 49.42 -20.31 31.54
C ASN A 547 49.23 -19.96 33.02
N GLN A 548 49.17 -18.66 33.31
CA GLN A 548 48.86 -18.12 34.63
C GLN A 548 48.48 -16.64 34.50
N VAL A 549 47.41 -16.20 35.15
CA VAL A 549 46.99 -14.78 35.15
C VAL A 549 47.50 -13.99 36.34
N THR A 550 47.83 -14.68 37.41
CA THR A 550 48.50 -14.10 38.61
C THR A 550 49.47 -15.09 39.23
N GLY A 551 50.53 -14.58 39.85
CA GLY A 551 51.52 -15.43 40.52
C GLY A 551 51.14 -15.92 41.93
N GLY A 552 49.96 -15.49 42.45
CA GLY A 552 49.55 -15.75 43.82
C GLY A 552 50.29 -14.86 44.86
N PRO A 553 49.92 -14.97 46.14
CA PRO A 553 50.55 -14.16 47.20
C PRO A 553 52.04 -14.36 47.30
N GLY A 554 52.83 -13.28 47.20
CA GLY A 554 54.28 -13.29 47.27
C GLY A 554 55.02 -13.54 45.97
N SER A 555 54.33 -13.62 44.83
CA SER A 555 54.94 -13.76 43.51
C SER A 555 55.68 -12.49 43.07
N ASN A 556 56.68 -12.64 42.19
CA ASN A 556 57.35 -11.52 41.55
C ASN A 556 56.34 -10.76 40.66
N PRO A 557 56.14 -9.45 40.88
CA PRO A 557 55.18 -8.64 40.11
C PRO A 557 55.41 -8.69 38.59
N TYR A 558 56.63 -8.98 38.16
CA TYR A 558 56.96 -9.09 36.72
C TYR A 558 56.49 -10.42 36.08
N SER A 559 55.95 -11.33 36.85
CA SER A 559 55.42 -12.61 36.35
C SER A 559 53.90 -12.58 36.13
N ASP A 560 53.22 -11.53 36.51
CA ASP A 560 51.75 -11.42 36.42
C ASP A 560 51.31 -10.78 35.14
N SER A 561 50.14 -11.14 34.69
CA SER A 561 49.42 -10.44 33.65
C SER A 561 49.12 -9.00 34.07
N ALA A 562 49.13 -8.09 33.10
CA ALA A 562 48.90 -6.68 33.33
C ALA A 562 47.75 -6.15 32.49
N MET A 563 47.15 -5.09 32.98
CA MET A 563 46.10 -4.35 32.26
C MET A 563 46.56 -2.89 32.12
N CYS A 564 46.38 -2.32 30.93
CA CYS A 564 46.63 -0.91 30.66
C CYS A 564 45.36 -0.21 30.18
N TRP A 565 45.18 1.03 30.64
CA TRP A 565 44.03 1.86 30.33
C TRP A 565 44.45 3.07 29.51
N TYR A 566 43.74 3.36 28.42
CA TYR A 566 44.07 4.41 27.47
C TYR A 566 42.87 5.35 27.26
N ALA A 567 43.14 6.62 26.99
CA ALA A 567 42.14 7.60 26.58
C ALA A 567 41.62 7.32 25.16
N ALA A 568 40.59 8.02 24.76
CA ALA A 568 39.95 7.87 23.44
C ALA A 568 40.92 8.14 22.26
N ASP A 569 41.87 9.04 22.45
CA ASP A 569 42.95 9.35 21.49
C ASP A 569 44.11 8.34 21.50
N GLY A 570 44.02 7.32 22.35
CA GLY A 570 45.02 6.28 22.51
C GLY A 570 46.16 6.65 23.47
N ALA A 571 46.12 7.82 24.13
CA ALA A 571 47.09 8.19 25.13
C ALA A 571 47.01 7.27 26.36
N TYR A 572 48.15 6.86 26.89
CA TYR A 572 48.20 6.05 28.08
C TYR A 572 47.71 6.83 29.31
N ILE A 573 46.82 6.23 30.10
CA ILE A 573 46.32 6.80 31.35
C ILE A 573 47.02 6.15 32.55
N THR A 574 46.92 4.85 32.69
CA THR A 574 47.47 4.09 33.80
C THR A 574 47.53 2.59 33.49
N GLY A 575 48.30 1.85 34.27
CA GLY A 575 48.42 0.40 34.18
C GLY A 575 48.71 -0.21 35.54
N ALA A 576 48.25 -1.46 35.72
CA ALA A 576 48.53 -2.25 36.91
C ALA A 576 48.64 -3.73 36.58
N TYR A 577 49.32 -4.47 37.42
CA TYR A 577 49.26 -5.94 37.38
C TYR A 577 47.93 -6.42 37.89
N ILE A 578 47.47 -7.57 37.40
CA ILE A 578 46.14 -8.13 37.72
C ILE A 578 45.93 -8.35 39.21
N HIS A 579 46.97 -8.64 39.96
CA HIS A 579 46.86 -8.80 41.42
C HIS A 579 46.68 -7.46 42.18
N ASN A 580 46.82 -6.31 41.54
CA ASN A 580 46.72 -4.98 42.15
C ASN A 580 45.90 -4.02 41.28
N LEU A 581 44.63 -4.33 41.10
CA LEU A 581 43.69 -3.53 40.30
C LEU A 581 42.93 -2.50 41.14
N ASP A 582 43.29 -2.27 42.42
CA ASP A 582 42.64 -1.29 43.31
C ASP A 582 42.67 0.11 42.73
N ASN A 583 43.74 0.48 42.05
CA ASN A 583 43.90 1.78 41.39
C ASN A 583 42.86 2.06 40.31
N PHE A 584 42.13 1.03 39.84
CA PHE A 584 41.05 1.15 38.85
C PHE A 584 39.67 0.96 39.49
N GLY A 585 39.60 0.68 40.81
CA GLY A 585 38.35 0.28 41.46
C GLY A 585 37.78 -1.02 40.91
N LEU A 586 38.59 -1.92 40.39
CA LEU A 586 38.19 -3.10 39.67
C LEU A 586 38.25 -4.41 40.49
N ASN A 587 38.94 -4.42 41.67
CA ASN A 587 39.09 -5.65 42.48
C ASN A 587 37.75 -6.29 42.83
N SER A 588 36.69 -5.53 43.06
CA SER A 588 35.36 -6.02 43.36
C SER A 588 34.58 -6.53 42.12
N ARG A 589 35.15 -6.37 40.92
CA ARG A 589 34.49 -6.71 39.64
C ARG A 589 35.25 -7.80 38.89
N MET A 590 36.40 -8.20 39.34
CA MET A 590 37.19 -9.25 38.75
C MET A 590 37.08 -10.54 39.58
N THR A 591 36.88 -11.65 38.90
CA THR A 591 36.93 -12.99 39.47
C THR A 591 38.03 -13.77 38.74
N VAL A 592 39.05 -14.19 39.44
CA VAL A 592 40.12 -15.06 38.93
C VAL A 592 39.69 -16.50 39.10
N ASP A 593 39.96 -17.33 38.10
CA ASP A 593 39.64 -18.75 38.14
C ASP A 593 40.49 -19.49 39.20
N SER A 594 39.96 -20.53 39.77
CA SER A 594 40.66 -21.31 40.83
C SER A 594 41.96 -21.96 40.37
N ASP A 595 42.11 -22.21 39.07
CA ASP A 595 43.34 -22.73 38.44
C ASP A 595 44.34 -21.64 38.04
N LEU A 596 44.02 -20.36 38.29
CA LEU A 596 44.80 -19.18 37.93
C LEU A 596 45.05 -18.99 36.41
N LYS A 597 44.26 -19.66 35.54
CA LYS A 597 44.44 -19.64 34.09
C LYS A 597 43.46 -18.75 33.34
N GLY A 598 42.60 -18.08 34.08
CA GLY A 598 41.61 -17.20 33.53
C GLY A 598 41.07 -16.20 34.53
N PHE A 599 40.32 -15.22 34.01
CA PHE A 599 39.55 -14.29 34.84
C PHE A 599 38.32 -13.78 34.09
N THR A 600 37.38 -13.31 34.87
CA THR A 600 36.22 -12.57 34.39
C THR A 600 36.22 -11.16 34.98
N LEU A 601 36.05 -10.14 34.13
CA LEU A 601 35.94 -8.75 34.51
C LEU A 601 34.61 -8.23 34.04
N SER A 602 33.78 -7.67 34.95
CA SER A 602 32.42 -7.24 34.64
C SER A 602 32.19 -5.80 35.04
N TRP A 603 31.50 -5.05 34.18
CA TRP A 603 30.96 -3.73 34.45
C TRP A 603 29.44 -3.76 34.34
N ASP A 604 28.77 -3.12 35.27
CA ASP A 604 27.36 -2.79 35.15
C ASP A 604 27.20 -1.46 34.39
N ALA A 605 25.99 -1.21 33.86
CA ALA A 605 25.69 -0.05 33.02
C ALA A 605 26.18 1.28 33.61
N GLU A 606 26.02 1.46 34.91
CA GLU A 606 26.40 2.69 35.63
C GLU A 606 27.91 2.89 35.75
N LYS A 607 28.69 1.84 35.55
CA LYS A 607 30.11 1.78 35.77
C LYS A 607 30.96 1.78 34.48
N VAL A 608 30.28 1.62 33.34
CA VAL A 608 30.93 1.79 32.04
C VAL A 608 31.19 3.28 31.82
N PRO A 609 32.42 3.67 31.41
CA PRO A 609 32.76 5.08 31.22
C PRO A 609 31.90 5.73 30.13
N ASP A 610 31.47 6.97 30.34
CA ASP A 610 30.72 7.75 29.39
C ASP A 610 31.55 8.08 28.13
N VAL A 611 32.85 8.37 28.33
CA VAL A 611 33.83 8.65 27.26
C VAL A 611 34.52 7.36 26.84
N GLN A 612 34.77 7.19 25.56
CA GLN A 612 35.48 6.01 25.04
C GLN A 612 36.88 5.93 25.62
N HIS A 613 37.23 4.75 26.14
CA HIS A 613 38.55 4.39 26.59
C HIS A 613 39.05 3.15 25.84
N GLY A 614 40.33 2.91 25.86
CA GLY A 614 40.95 1.68 25.39
C GLY A 614 41.48 0.86 26.57
N ILE A 615 41.23 -0.45 26.55
CA ILE A 615 41.82 -1.38 27.52
C ILE A 615 42.64 -2.42 26.77
N ALA A 616 43.83 -2.74 27.27
CA ALA A 616 44.64 -3.80 26.73
C ALA A 616 45.16 -4.71 27.86
N PHE A 617 45.19 -6.00 27.61
CA PHE A 617 45.64 -7.02 28.57
C PHE A 617 46.94 -7.63 28.08
N ALA A 618 48.00 -7.57 28.90
CA ALA A 618 49.16 -8.40 28.75
C ALA A 618 48.97 -9.70 29.54
N VAL A 619 49.15 -10.82 28.88
CA VAL A 619 48.84 -12.13 29.45
C VAL A 619 50.05 -13.05 29.40
N LYS A 620 50.12 -13.91 30.42
CA LYS A 620 51.12 -14.95 30.55
C LYS A 620 50.56 -16.23 29.89
N GLY A 621 50.97 -16.50 28.67
CA GLY A 621 50.49 -17.68 27.94
C GLY A 621 50.95 -17.67 26.49
N THR A 622 50.88 -18.81 25.84
CA THR A 622 51.08 -18.92 24.39
C THR A 622 49.76 -18.74 23.68
N GLY A 623 49.75 -18.01 22.58
CA GLY A 623 48.53 -17.65 21.83
C GLY A 623 47.67 -18.82 21.37
N ALA A 624 48.17 -20.06 21.33
CA ALA A 624 47.46 -21.23 20.79
C ALA A 624 46.24 -21.66 21.60
N ASN A 625 46.18 -21.35 22.90
CA ASN A 625 45.04 -21.73 23.78
C ASN A 625 44.38 -20.53 24.48
N LEU A 626 44.88 -19.32 24.20
CA LEU A 626 44.34 -18.10 24.81
C LEU A 626 43.03 -17.70 24.10
N THR A 627 42.00 -17.48 24.87
CA THR A 627 40.75 -16.86 24.38
C THR A 627 40.40 -15.66 25.23
N VAL A 628 40.04 -14.57 24.57
CA VAL A 628 39.50 -13.39 25.21
C VAL A 628 38.20 -13.02 24.54
N THR A 629 37.13 -13.12 25.29
CA THR A 629 35.80 -12.79 24.79
C THR A 629 35.24 -11.56 25.51
N LEU A 630 34.56 -10.71 24.74
CA LEU A 630 33.83 -9.56 25.26
C LEU A 630 32.36 -9.80 25.00
N THR A 631 31.56 -9.75 26.05
CA THR A 631 30.11 -9.95 25.96
C THR A 631 29.39 -8.71 26.46
N SER A 632 28.53 -8.12 25.63
CA SER A 632 27.64 -7.02 26.05
C SER A 632 26.50 -7.58 26.91
N LYS A 633 26.24 -6.95 28.06
CA LYS A 633 25.06 -7.30 28.89
C LYS A 633 23.76 -6.79 28.27
#